data_7e3cf55028c49c6dab87768c44083cb3
#
_entry.id   7e3cf55028c49c6dab87768c44083cb3
#
_cell.length_a   1.000
_cell.length_b   1.000
_cell.length_c   1.000
_cell.angle_alpha   90.00
_cell.angle_beta   90.00
_cell.angle_gamma   90.00
#
_symmetry.space_group_name_H-M   'P 1'
#
loop_
_entity.id
_entity.type
_entity.pdbx_description
1 polymer ?
#
loop_
_entity_poly.entity_id
_entity_poly.type
_entity_poly.pdbx_seq_one_letter_code
_entity_poly.pdbx_strand_id
1 'polypeptide(L)'
;MAHSSPFHGLNALIETYGMIPPGSTVLCACSGGADSVYLLHRLYLLRERMGFRLAAAHYNHQLRGEESRRDEAFVRRFVAQWCGPAQVDGHELPGVPLYVGRGDVAAQAGELGRGLEETAREMRYAFLRETAAELGGALIATAHTADDNGETILLHLLRGSGLRGLTGIRPVGEGLIRPMLTTTRAQVEEYLRLYGLPHVEDSSNRDESFSRNRLRWQVVPELEDMCPGFARRTAETAALLRTDEDYLTGLAEKAVADFLPRAGTLRLPAAAVGDLPDALAPRAARLLLALLRDGDAELAAPHLGGVVALCRGRDPSARLDLPEGITARREYEMLVLTRETAPPALEEASLPMPGQLRTGEWTLTCAAAVYQGEPQSGREFWLAGAEGLTVRSRRTGDRLERPGRPGRTVKKIMIDQKLPRHLRDTVPVLDSGGRVAAVAELGPDAAFLPRLGEPCWHITAKRKGEYFMLEKDIQEILFSEEQLAQRVKEIAGEINRDYVGQEIMLVSVLRGSFVFMADLCRRIDLPCTVDFMAVSSYGGGTSSSGQVQITKDLSSDITGKNIIVVEDILDSGNTLSYLLKVLEQRSPASIRLCTLLDKPERRVKPVEVHYSGFTIPDAFVVGYGLDYAEHYRNLPYIGILKPEVYGG
;
A
#
# COMPACT_ATOMS: atom_id res chain seq x y z
N MET A 1 22.76 41.56 -23.32
CA MET A 1 23.07 40.19 -22.88
C MET A 1 23.32 40.25 -21.39
N ALA A 2 22.38 39.85 -20.59
CA ALA A 2 22.55 39.79 -19.13
C ALA A 2 23.56 38.67 -18.84
N HIS A 3 24.71 39.02 -18.29
CA HIS A 3 25.66 38.06 -17.75
C HIS A 3 24.96 37.27 -16.64
N SER A 4 24.53 36.06 -16.97
CA SER A 4 24.03 35.13 -15.94
C SER A 4 25.17 34.86 -14.97
N SER A 5 25.02 35.25 -13.71
CA SER A 5 25.99 34.94 -12.66
C SER A 5 26.29 33.43 -12.70
N PRO A 6 27.57 33.02 -12.61
CA PRO A 6 27.96 31.61 -12.67
C PRO A 6 27.30 30.74 -11.59
N PHE A 7 26.56 31.34 -10.63
CA PHE A 7 25.94 30.72 -9.48
C PHE A 7 24.41 30.55 -9.62
N HIS A 8 23.84 30.65 -10.82
CA HIS A 8 22.39 30.46 -11.05
C HIS A 8 21.91 29.02 -10.98
N GLY A 9 22.81 28.04 -11.16
CA GLY A 9 22.43 26.62 -11.21
C GLY A 9 21.66 26.12 -9.98
N LEU A 10 22.07 26.52 -8.77
CA LEU A 10 21.38 26.17 -7.53
C LEU A 10 19.95 26.72 -7.50
N ASN A 11 19.74 27.99 -7.86
CA ASN A 11 18.42 28.62 -7.85
C ASN A 11 17.50 27.95 -8.88
N ALA A 12 18.01 27.72 -10.10
CA ALA A 12 17.26 27.07 -11.16
C ALA A 12 16.81 25.64 -10.74
N LEU A 13 17.66 24.89 -10.04
CA LEU A 13 17.32 23.55 -9.56
C LEU A 13 16.24 23.59 -8.47
N ILE A 14 16.34 24.53 -7.51
CA ILE A 14 15.30 24.72 -6.49
C ILE A 14 13.95 25.03 -7.14
N GLU A 15 13.92 25.95 -8.12
CA GLU A 15 12.70 26.35 -8.82
C GLU A 15 12.14 25.20 -9.68
N THR A 16 12.99 24.51 -10.45
CA THR A 16 12.56 23.39 -11.32
C THR A 16 11.87 22.27 -10.56
N TYR A 17 12.38 21.92 -9.37
CA TYR A 17 11.83 20.84 -8.55
C TYR A 17 10.90 21.32 -7.44
N GLY A 18 10.62 22.62 -7.33
CA GLY A 18 9.81 23.16 -6.25
C GLY A 18 10.33 22.77 -4.86
N MET A 19 11.68 22.70 -4.69
CA MET A 19 12.31 22.10 -3.52
C MET A 19 11.96 22.78 -2.20
N ILE A 20 11.74 24.10 -2.22
CA ILE A 20 11.52 24.92 -1.03
C ILE A 20 10.23 25.72 -1.21
N PRO A 21 9.08 25.19 -0.76
CA PRO A 21 7.82 25.93 -0.76
C PRO A 21 7.91 27.18 0.15
N PRO A 22 7.26 28.29 -0.22
CA PRO A 22 7.18 29.46 0.65
C PRO A 22 6.61 29.10 2.03
N GLY A 23 7.17 29.72 3.09
CA GLY A 23 6.77 29.45 4.48
C GLY A 23 7.37 28.19 5.11
N SER A 24 8.04 27.33 4.33
CA SER A 24 8.68 26.11 4.85
C SER A 24 9.90 26.42 5.73
N THR A 25 10.36 25.42 6.47
CA THR A 25 11.63 25.46 7.20
C THR A 25 12.63 24.55 6.49
N VAL A 26 13.86 25.04 6.29
CA VAL A 26 14.98 24.27 5.71
C VAL A 26 16.03 24.06 6.79
N LEU A 27 16.40 22.81 7.03
CA LEU A 27 17.50 22.40 7.90
C LEU A 27 18.72 22.05 7.05
N CYS A 28 19.71 22.93 7.00
CA CYS A 28 20.93 22.74 6.22
C CYS A 28 21.94 21.88 6.99
N ALA A 29 22.30 20.72 6.47
CA ALA A 29 23.36 19.89 7.03
C ALA A 29 24.74 20.53 6.73
N CYS A 30 25.46 20.97 7.77
CA CYS A 30 26.72 21.66 7.67
C CYS A 30 27.84 20.88 8.36
N SER A 31 28.74 20.27 7.57
CA SER A 31 29.94 19.58 8.11
C SER A 31 31.09 20.55 8.41
N GLY A 32 31.09 21.75 7.84
CA GLY A 32 32.20 22.71 7.87
C GLY A 32 33.09 22.65 6.62
N GLY A 33 32.95 21.62 5.80
CA GLY A 33 33.66 21.51 4.53
C GLY A 33 33.12 22.47 3.46
N ALA A 34 33.89 22.73 2.40
CA ALA A 34 33.63 23.66 1.35
C ALA A 34 32.20 23.65 0.81
N ASP A 35 31.72 22.48 0.40
CA ASP A 35 30.39 22.30 -0.20
C ASP A 35 29.26 22.66 0.78
N SER A 36 29.38 22.26 2.04
CA SER A 36 28.37 22.53 3.07
C SER A 36 28.33 24.00 3.51
N VAL A 37 29.49 24.65 3.53
CA VAL A 37 29.62 26.10 3.79
C VAL A 37 29.00 26.90 2.64
N TYR A 38 29.31 26.54 1.41
CA TYR A 38 28.67 27.11 0.22
C TYR A 38 27.14 27.01 0.30
N LEU A 39 26.60 25.80 0.52
CA LEU A 39 25.17 25.59 0.56
C LEU A 39 24.51 26.45 1.64
N LEU A 40 25.04 26.41 2.86
CA LEU A 40 24.49 27.16 3.99
C LEU A 40 24.45 28.66 3.71
N HIS A 41 25.55 29.22 3.20
CA HIS A 41 25.64 30.64 2.89
C HIS A 41 24.72 31.03 1.71
N ARG A 42 24.61 30.20 0.68
CA ARG A 42 23.66 30.42 -0.43
C ARG A 42 22.21 30.41 0.06
N LEU A 43 21.80 29.44 0.89
CA LEU A 43 20.47 29.37 1.46
C LEU A 43 20.19 30.57 2.39
N TYR A 44 21.21 31.01 3.16
CA TYR A 44 21.11 32.20 4.00
C TYR A 44 20.75 33.46 3.18
N LEU A 45 21.40 33.68 2.04
CA LEU A 45 21.13 34.80 1.15
C LEU A 45 19.78 34.71 0.41
N LEU A 46 19.27 33.48 0.20
CA LEU A 46 18.02 33.23 -0.53
C LEU A 46 16.78 33.26 0.35
N ARG A 47 16.91 33.07 1.68
CA ARG A 47 15.80 32.81 2.60
C ARG A 47 14.69 33.85 2.56
N GLU A 48 15.05 35.14 2.48
CA GLU A 48 14.08 36.23 2.43
C GLU A 48 13.36 36.26 1.08
N ARG A 49 14.12 36.30 0.00
CA ARG A 49 13.56 36.36 -1.36
C ARG A 49 12.61 35.22 -1.66
N MET A 50 12.89 34.03 -1.13
CA MET A 50 12.09 32.81 -1.34
C MET A 50 11.07 32.54 -0.21
N GLY A 51 11.09 33.33 0.86
CA GLY A 51 10.11 33.28 1.95
C GLY A 51 10.17 32.00 2.78
N PHE A 52 11.36 31.50 3.13
CA PHE A 52 11.53 30.31 3.97
C PHE A 52 12.37 30.58 5.22
N ARG A 53 12.21 29.77 6.25
CA ARG A 53 13.03 29.79 7.47
C ARG A 53 14.23 28.85 7.31
N LEU A 54 15.41 29.26 7.78
CA LEU A 54 16.64 28.50 7.69
C LEU A 54 17.16 28.12 9.08
N ALA A 55 17.54 26.87 9.26
CA ALA A 55 18.30 26.35 10.39
C ALA A 55 19.52 25.58 9.89
N ALA A 56 20.58 25.50 10.69
CA ALA A 56 21.77 24.71 10.38
C ALA A 56 21.88 23.52 11.35
N ALA A 57 22.40 22.38 10.88
CA ALA A 57 22.65 21.20 11.69
C ALA A 57 24.07 20.67 11.46
N HIS A 58 24.78 20.39 12.53
CA HIS A 58 26.11 19.75 12.51
C HIS A 58 26.09 18.47 13.32
N TYR A 59 26.64 17.39 12.77
CA TYR A 59 26.79 16.13 13.49
C TYR A 59 28.26 15.79 13.72
N ASN A 60 28.68 15.71 14.99
CA ASN A 60 30.04 15.36 15.39
C ASN A 60 30.14 13.84 15.63
N HIS A 61 30.81 13.13 14.72
CA HIS A 61 30.96 11.68 14.73
C HIS A 61 31.91 11.14 15.80
N GLN A 62 32.68 12.01 16.48
CA GLN A 62 33.68 11.71 17.51
C GLN A 62 34.77 10.71 17.06
N LEU A 63 34.99 10.52 15.77
CA LEU A 63 35.95 9.57 15.22
C LEU A 63 37.41 10.04 15.30
N ARG A 64 37.65 11.37 15.35
CA ARG A 64 38.97 11.98 15.20
C ARG A 64 39.38 12.87 16.38
N GLY A 65 38.81 12.66 17.54
CA GLY A 65 39.17 13.33 18.80
C GLY A 65 39.20 14.87 18.65
N GLU A 66 40.41 15.47 18.69
CA GLU A 66 40.63 16.93 18.63
C GLU A 66 40.17 17.54 17.27
N GLU A 67 40.35 16.86 16.15
CA GLU A 67 39.89 17.35 14.87
C GLU A 67 38.34 17.50 14.84
N SER A 68 37.62 16.51 15.34
CA SER A 68 36.17 16.57 15.42
C SER A 68 35.67 17.72 16.31
N ARG A 69 36.39 18.06 17.38
CA ARG A 69 36.08 19.22 18.22
C ARG A 69 36.40 20.54 17.53
N ARG A 70 37.49 20.60 16.79
CA ARG A 70 37.89 21.77 15.99
C ARG A 70 36.84 22.07 14.91
N ASP A 71 36.36 21.04 14.23
CA ASP A 71 35.37 21.16 13.17
C ASP A 71 34.03 21.64 13.71
N GLU A 72 33.54 21.11 14.83
CA GLU A 72 32.37 21.62 15.53
C GLU A 72 32.54 23.10 15.94
N ALA A 73 33.69 23.45 16.53
CA ALA A 73 33.97 24.84 16.92
C ALA A 73 34.04 25.77 15.71
N PHE A 74 34.54 25.29 14.57
CA PHE A 74 34.53 26.05 13.32
C PHE A 74 33.09 26.33 12.85
N VAL A 75 32.22 25.32 12.78
CA VAL A 75 30.83 25.48 12.34
C VAL A 75 30.08 26.46 13.25
N ARG A 76 30.26 26.39 14.56
CA ARG A 76 29.66 27.34 15.50
C ARG A 76 30.09 28.78 15.22
N ARG A 77 31.40 29.02 15.01
CA ARG A 77 31.93 30.34 14.66
C ARG A 77 31.43 30.82 13.30
N PHE A 78 31.42 29.92 12.31
CA PHE A 78 30.96 30.25 10.96
C PHE A 78 29.51 30.71 10.96
N VAL A 79 28.59 29.95 11.59
CA VAL A 79 27.19 30.30 11.68
C VAL A 79 26.98 31.64 12.39
N ALA A 80 27.65 31.87 13.50
CA ALA A 80 27.57 33.14 14.25
C ALA A 80 28.05 34.34 13.44
N GLN A 81 29.12 34.19 12.68
CA GLN A 81 29.76 35.27 11.94
C GLN A 81 29.10 35.54 10.60
N TRP A 82 28.75 34.53 9.83
CA TRP A 82 28.33 34.62 8.43
C TRP A 82 26.81 34.40 8.20
N CYS A 83 26.11 33.86 9.19
CA CYS A 83 24.68 33.62 9.14
C CYS A 83 23.94 34.24 10.35
N GLY A 84 24.52 35.27 10.95
CA GLY A 84 23.94 36.03 12.07
C GLY A 84 22.71 36.85 11.66
N PRO A 85 22.17 37.63 12.61
CA PRO A 85 21.10 38.58 12.31
C PRO A 85 21.57 39.61 11.24
N ALA A 86 20.66 39.99 10.36
CA ALA A 86 20.94 40.94 9.28
C ALA A 86 19.77 41.92 9.13
N GLN A 87 20.08 43.14 8.67
CA GLN A 87 19.04 44.10 8.25
C GLN A 87 18.94 44.07 6.71
N VAL A 88 17.75 43.82 6.18
CA VAL A 88 17.48 43.84 4.74
C VAL A 88 16.21 44.64 4.52
N ASP A 89 16.27 45.66 3.67
CA ASP A 89 15.15 46.54 3.33
C ASP A 89 14.39 47.12 4.53
N GLY A 90 15.11 47.41 5.64
CA GLY A 90 14.54 47.95 6.86
C GLY A 90 13.89 46.93 7.82
N HIS A 91 13.95 45.64 7.48
CA HIS A 91 13.50 44.55 8.34
C HIS A 91 14.68 43.83 8.97
N GLU A 92 14.56 43.45 10.25
CA GLU A 92 15.53 42.64 10.95
C GLU A 92 15.24 41.14 10.70
N LEU A 93 16.23 40.47 10.08
CA LEU A 93 16.20 39.01 9.87
C LEU A 93 16.92 38.32 11.03
N PRO A 94 16.31 37.33 11.68
CA PRO A 94 16.95 36.58 12.75
C PRO A 94 18.17 35.80 12.21
N GLY A 95 19.15 35.59 13.09
CA GLY A 95 20.27 34.68 12.79
C GLY A 95 19.80 33.24 12.62
N VAL A 96 20.61 32.44 11.93
CA VAL A 96 20.34 31.02 11.67
C VAL A 96 20.61 30.22 12.97
N PRO A 97 19.65 29.53 13.56
CA PRO A 97 19.88 28.64 14.68
C PRO A 97 20.72 27.45 14.26
N LEU A 98 21.63 26.99 15.14
CA LEU A 98 22.50 25.84 14.93
C LEU A 98 22.17 24.72 15.92
N TYR A 99 21.83 23.55 15.39
CA TYR A 99 21.63 22.31 16.12
C TYR A 99 22.88 21.42 16.01
N VAL A 100 23.34 20.87 17.12
CA VAL A 100 24.56 20.04 17.13
C VAL A 100 24.27 18.71 17.78
N GLY A 101 24.38 17.64 16.99
CA GLY A 101 24.34 16.26 17.44
C GLY A 101 25.76 15.70 17.65
N ARG A 102 25.90 14.70 18.52
CA ARG A 102 27.14 13.99 18.78
C ARG A 102 26.88 12.51 18.97
N GLY A 103 27.82 11.66 18.52
CA GLY A 103 27.73 10.23 18.76
C GLY A 103 29.05 9.53 18.52
N ASP A 104 29.33 8.51 19.33
CA ASP A 104 30.50 7.63 19.18
C ASP A 104 30.21 6.58 18.11
N VAL A 105 30.56 6.88 16.87
CA VAL A 105 30.33 6.00 15.72
C VAL A 105 31.15 4.71 15.84
N ALA A 106 32.35 4.75 16.45
CA ALA A 106 33.19 3.57 16.56
C ALA A 106 32.56 2.53 17.51
N ALA A 107 32.03 2.98 18.66
CA ALA A 107 31.31 2.13 19.58
C ALA A 107 30.08 1.50 18.94
N GLN A 108 29.25 2.32 18.27
CA GLN A 108 28.02 1.86 17.63
C GLN A 108 28.26 0.88 16.47
N ALA A 109 29.30 1.13 15.65
CA ALA A 109 29.68 0.22 14.56
C ALA A 109 30.13 -1.15 15.09
N GLY A 110 30.89 -1.14 16.22
CA GLY A 110 31.30 -2.35 16.90
C GLY A 110 30.13 -3.16 17.46
N GLU A 111 29.15 -2.51 18.08
CA GLU A 111 27.94 -3.16 18.60
C GLU A 111 27.07 -3.77 17.50
N LEU A 112 26.93 -3.08 16.38
CA LEU A 112 26.09 -3.50 15.26
C LEU A 112 26.80 -4.45 14.27
N GLY A 113 28.14 -4.61 14.36
CA GLY A 113 28.92 -5.38 13.39
C GLY A 113 28.90 -4.80 11.98
N ARG A 114 28.78 -3.47 11.84
CA ARG A 114 28.65 -2.75 10.55
C ARG A 114 29.88 -1.90 10.24
N GLY A 115 29.97 -1.46 8.96
CA GLY A 115 31.04 -0.56 8.54
C GLY A 115 30.94 0.83 9.20
N LEU A 116 32.11 1.44 9.51
CA LEU A 116 32.16 2.78 10.13
C LEU A 116 31.47 3.87 9.30
N GLU A 117 31.66 3.87 7.97
CA GLU A 117 31.07 4.86 7.08
C GLU A 117 29.54 4.76 7.03
N GLU A 118 29.01 3.53 6.94
CA GLU A 118 27.58 3.24 6.94
C GLU A 118 26.94 3.68 8.27
N THR A 119 27.56 3.30 9.40
CA THR A 119 27.09 3.68 10.73
C THR A 119 27.13 5.19 10.93
N ALA A 120 28.22 5.86 10.52
CA ALA A 120 28.34 7.32 10.57
C ALA A 120 27.22 8.01 9.77
N ARG A 121 26.93 7.49 8.60
CA ARG A 121 25.87 7.99 7.74
C ARG A 121 24.49 7.81 8.38
N GLU A 122 24.18 6.63 8.90
CA GLU A 122 22.91 6.34 9.58
C GLU A 122 22.68 7.24 10.79
N MET A 123 23.65 7.36 11.69
CA MET A 123 23.56 8.20 12.88
C MET A 123 23.35 9.68 12.51
N ARG A 124 24.07 10.17 11.51
CA ARG A 124 23.90 11.55 11.01
C ARG A 124 22.50 11.79 10.46
N TYR A 125 21.98 10.88 9.63
CA TYR A 125 20.63 11.04 9.07
C TYR A 125 19.53 10.86 10.12
N ALA A 126 19.72 10.00 11.12
CA ALA A 126 18.80 9.89 12.26
C ALA A 126 18.69 11.22 13.01
N PHE A 127 19.83 11.82 13.39
CA PHE A 127 19.87 13.14 14.02
C PHE A 127 19.21 14.24 13.15
N LEU A 128 19.48 14.26 11.84
CA LEU A 128 18.90 15.24 10.96
C LEU A 128 17.37 15.10 10.84
N ARG A 129 16.85 13.85 10.78
CA ARG A 129 15.40 13.58 10.74
C ARG A 129 14.71 13.95 12.05
N GLU A 130 15.33 13.64 13.18
CA GLU A 130 14.82 14.01 14.51
C GLU A 130 14.74 15.54 14.65
N THR A 131 15.82 16.26 14.35
CA THR A 131 15.85 17.73 14.37
C THR A 131 14.85 18.32 13.39
N ALA A 132 14.70 17.75 12.20
CA ALA A 132 13.71 18.22 11.22
C ALA A 132 12.26 18.04 11.72
N ALA A 133 11.97 16.94 12.42
CA ALA A 133 10.68 16.70 13.05
C ALA A 133 10.40 17.70 14.17
N GLU A 134 11.37 17.99 15.05
CA GLU A 134 11.26 19.03 16.10
C GLU A 134 10.99 20.43 15.52
N LEU A 135 11.47 20.69 14.32
CA LEU A 135 11.24 21.95 13.58
C LEU A 135 9.90 21.95 12.80
N GLY A 136 9.01 21.00 13.09
CA GLY A 136 7.69 20.92 12.46
C GLY A 136 7.71 20.33 11.05
N GLY A 137 8.64 19.43 10.75
CA GLY A 137 8.77 18.79 9.44
C GLY A 137 9.66 19.58 8.47
N ALA A 138 10.81 20.08 8.93
CA ALA A 138 11.75 20.83 8.09
C ALA A 138 12.32 19.98 6.95
N LEU A 139 12.55 20.62 5.80
CA LEU A 139 13.25 20.02 4.64
C LEU A 139 14.75 19.96 4.92
N ILE A 140 15.34 18.78 4.84
CA ILE A 140 16.77 18.59 5.08
C ILE A 140 17.54 18.86 3.80
N ALA A 141 18.37 19.93 3.78
CA ALA A 141 19.22 20.28 2.66
C ALA A 141 20.63 19.70 2.82
N THR A 142 21.12 18.96 1.81
CA THR A 142 22.45 18.37 1.79
C THR A 142 23.27 18.85 0.60
N ALA A 143 24.60 19.01 0.81
CA ALA A 143 25.52 19.66 -0.13
C ALA A 143 26.15 18.68 -1.15
N HIS A 144 25.34 17.85 -1.80
CA HIS A 144 25.81 16.99 -2.89
C HIS A 144 25.98 17.81 -4.18
N THR A 145 27.14 17.70 -4.80
CA THR A 145 27.54 18.47 -6.00
C THR A 145 27.29 17.69 -7.31
N ALA A 146 27.51 18.35 -8.45
CA ALA A 146 27.54 17.70 -9.75
C ALA A 146 28.63 16.63 -9.85
N ASP A 147 29.77 16.87 -9.19
CA ASP A 147 30.90 15.92 -9.12
C ASP A 147 30.49 14.67 -8.34
N ASP A 148 29.86 14.81 -7.18
CA ASP A 148 29.33 13.66 -6.41
C ASP A 148 28.30 12.85 -7.20
N ASN A 149 27.49 13.54 -8.01
CA ASN A 149 26.53 12.88 -8.89
C ASN A 149 27.23 12.08 -10.01
N GLY A 150 28.25 12.64 -10.62
CA GLY A 150 29.10 11.97 -11.62
C GLY A 150 29.79 10.73 -11.05
N GLU A 151 30.41 10.85 -9.87
CA GLU A 151 30.99 9.70 -9.15
C GLU A 151 29.96 8.58 -8.89
N THR A 152 28.76 8.96 -8.47
CA THR A 152 27.67 8.01 -8.19
C THR A 152 27.21 7.28 -9.46
N ILE A 153 27.08 7.99 -10.57
CA ILE A 153 26.69 7.41 -11.87
C ILE A 153 27.77 6.43 -12.35
N LEU A 154 29.05 6.80 -12.25
CA LEU A 154 30.17 5.92 -12.60
C LEU A 154 30.19 4.65 -11.74
N LEU A 155 29.97 4.77 -10.43
CA LEU A 155 29.86 3.60 -9.53
C LEU A 155 28.69 2.69 -9.90
N HIS A 156 27.54 3.25 -10.23
CA HIS A 156 26.38 2.49 -10.67
C HIS A 156 26.62 1.80 -12.02
N LEU A 157 27.27 2.49 -12.96
CA LEU A 157 27.65 1.90 -14.25
C LEU A 157 28.62 0.72 -14.07
N LEU A 158 29.64 0.85 -13.24
CA LEU A 158 30.58 -0.22 -12.91
C LEU A 158 29.91 -1.45 -12.25
N ARG A 159 28.82 -1.22 -11.53
CA ARG A 159 28.01 -2.28 -10.89
C ARG A 159 26.94 -2.88 -11.82
N GLY A 160 26.84 -2.42 -13.06
CA GLY A 160 25.83 -2.90 -14.01
C GLY A 160 24.41 -2.44 -13.69
N SER A 161 24.25 -1.25 -13.11
CA SER A 161 22.93 -0.72 -12.80
C SER A 161 22.15 -0.33 -14.06
N GLY A 162 20.82 -0.54 -14.03
CA GLY A 162 19.91 -0.07 -15.08
C GLY A 162 19.65 1.43 -15.03
N LEU A 163 18.64 1.88 -15.80
CA LEU A 163 18.30 3.30 -15.97
C LEU A 163 18.19 4.06 -14.64
N ARG A 164 17.50 3.49 -13.63
CA ARG A 164 17.35 4.10 -12.30
C ARG A 164 18.69 4.44 -11.65
N GLY A 165 19.68 3.54 -11.69
CA GLY A 165 21.00 3.82 -11.13
C GLY A 165 21.75 4.93 -11.90
N LEU A 166 21.55 4.99 -13.21
CA LEU A 166 22.16 6.00 -14.08
C LEU A 166 21.50 7.38 -13.95
N THR A 167 20.34 7.51 -13.31
CA THR A 167 19.77 8.82 -12.94
C THR A 167 20.57 9.52 -11.83
N GLY A 168 21.53 8.84 -11.22
CA GLY A 168 22.39 9.35 -10.16
C GLY A 168 21.64 9.72 -8.87
N ILE A 169 22.09 10.78 -8.21
CA ILE A 169 21.52 11.27 -6.96
C ILE A 169 20.22 12.02 -7.25
N ARG A 170 19.13 11.65 -6.60
CA ARG A 170 17.85 12.35 -6.77
C ARG A 170 17.87 13.75 -6.13
N PRO A 171 17.36 14.78 -6.82
CA PRO A 171 17.30 16.16 -6.28
C PRO A 171 16.39 16.28 -5.06
N VAL A 172 15.28 15.53 -5.03
CA VAL A 172 14.27 15.53 -3.96
C VAL A 172 13.92 14.10 -3.60
N GLY A 173 13.67 13.83 -2.33
CA GLY A 173 13.16 12.53 -1.84
C GLY A 173 13.08 12.49 -0.32
N GLU A 174 11.97 11.97 0.23
CA GLU A 174 11.75 11.69 1.65
C GLU A 174 12.16 12.82 2.63
N GLY A 175 11.73 14.05 2.34
CA GLY A 175 12.09 15.22 3.15
C GLY A 175 13.52 15.74 2.93
N LEU A 176 14.27 15.15 2.00
CA LEU A 176 15.63 15.56 1.62
C LEU A 176 15.60 16.38 0.34
N ILE A 177 16.37 17.47 0.32
CA ILE A 177 16.62 18.28 -0.87
C ILE A 177 18.13 18.42 -1.13
N ARG A 178 18.50 18.47 -2.40
CA ARG A 178 19.91 18.57 -2.85
C ARG A 178 20.09 19.65 -3.88
N PRO A 179 20.11 20.91 -3.45
CA PRO A 179 20.08 22.06 -4.37
C PRO A 179 21.34 22.23 -5.22
N MET A 180 22.44 21.53 -4.88
CA MET A 180 23.75 21.70 -5.52
C MET A 180 24.08 20.66 -6.60
N LEU A 181 23.16 19.78 -7.00
CA LEU A 181 23.44 18.70 -7.96
C LEU A 181 23.81 19.19 -9.38
N THR A 182 23.68 20.47 -9.66
CA THR A 182 24.14 21.13 -10.89
C THR A 182 25.32 22.07 -10.64
N THR A 183 25.79 22.20 -9.40
CA THR A 183 26.92 23.04 -9.00
C THR A 183 28.19 22.20 -8.96
N THR A 184 29.22 22.57 -9.68
CA THR A 184 30.51 21.86 -9.68
C THR A 184 31.38 22.31 -8.51
N ARG A 185 32.33 21.44 -8.11
CA ARG A 185 33.29 21.76 -7.07
C ARG A 185 34.11 23.01 -7.40
N ALA A 186 34.51 23.19 -8.65
CA ALA A 186 35.21 24.41 -9.11
C ALA A 186 34.37 25.67 -8.86
N GLN A 187 33.05 25.62 -9.10
CA GLN A 187 32.17 26.76 -8.82
C GLN A 187 32.03 27.00 -7.30
N VAL A 188 32.03 25.97 -6.48
CA VAL A 188 32.05 26.11 -5.02
C VAL A 188 33.33 26.84 -4.57
N GLU A 189 34.49 26.39 -5.01
CA GLU A 189 35.79 26.96 -4.65
C GLU A 189 35.90 28.42 -5.10
N GLU A 190 35.47 28.74 -6.33
CA GLU A 190 35.43 30.12 -6.84
C GLU A 190 34.52 31.01 -5.97
N TYR A 191 33.35 30.52 -5.59
CA TYR A 191 32.43 31.25 -4.73
C TYR A 191 33.01 31.52 -3.34
N LEU A 192 33.60 30.51 -2.70
CA LEU A 192 34.21 30.64 -1.37
C LEU A 192 35.36 31.69 -1.41
N ARG A 193 36.18 31.65 -2.47
CA ARG A 193 37.24 32.62 -2.70
C ARG A 193 36.68 34.03 -2.90
N LEU A 194 35.63 34.20 -3.71
CA LEU A 194 35.00 35.48 -4.01
C LEU A 194 34.43 36.18 -2.77
N TYR A 195 33.77 35.37 -1.89
CA TYR A 195 33.14 35.90 -0.67
C TYR A 195 34.07 35.83 0.55
N GLY A 196 35.28 35.31 0.43
CA GLY A 196 36.23 35.17 1.54
C GLY A 196 35.77 34.20 2.62
N LEU A 197 35.01 33.17 2.27
CA LEU A 197 34.41 32.23 3.22
C LEU A 197 35.44 31.17 3.64
N PRO A 198 35.74 31.05 4.93
CA PRO A 198 36.60 29.98 5.45
C PRO A 198 35.86 28.64 5.43
N HIS A 199 36.59 27.54 5.32
CA HIS A 199 36.09 26.18 5.43
C HIS A 199 37.17 25.25 6.02
N VAL A 200 36.76 24.03 6.42
CA VAL A 200 37.67 23.01 6.92
C VAL A 200 37.93 21.99 5.82
N GLU A 201 39.21 21.59 5.67
CA GLU A 201 39.58 20.44 4.83
C GLU A 201 39.50 19.14 5.66
N ASP A 202 38.76 18.16 5.16
CA ASP A 202 38.66 16.85 5.79
C ASP A 202 39.81 15.95 5.34
N SER A 203 40.66 15.52 6.29
CA SER A 203 41.83 14.69 6.02
C SER A 203 41.47 13.28 5.48
N SER A 204 40.26 12.75 5.78
CA SER A 204 39.80 11.44 5.32
C SER A 204 39.47 11.38 3.82
N ASN A 205 39.34 12.53 3.15
CA ASN A 205 39.08 12.57 1.71
C ASN A 205 40.24 12.04 0.85
N ARG A 206 41.41 11.73 1.44
CA ARG A 206 42.60 11.25 0.73
C ARG A 206 42.81 9.74 0.80
N ASP A 207 41.96 8.98 1.49
CA ASP A 207 42.09 7.53 1.60
C ASP A 207 41.59 6.83 0.31
N GLU A 208 42.53 6.35 -0.51
CA GLU A 208 42.28 5.68 -1.79
C GLU A 208 41.79 4.23 -1.64
N SER A 209 41.69 3.68 -0.44
CA SER A 209 41.13 2.33 -0.21
C SER A 209 39.65 2.24 -0.61
N PHE A 210 38.96 3.36 -0.65
CA PHE A 210 37.56 3.46 -1.03
C PHE A 210 37.38 3.65 -2.55
N SER A 211 36.55 2.85 -3.18
CA SER A 211 36.27 2.91 -4.64
C SER A 211 35.84 4.31 -5.09
N ARG A 212 35.12 5.06 -4.24
CA ARG A 212 34.65 6.42 -4.54
C ARG A 212 35.80 7.41 -4.58
N ASN A 213 36.76 7.30 -3.66
CA ASN A 213 37.95 8.16 -3.64
C ASN A 213 38.86 7.87 -4.84
N ARG A 214 38.99 6.60 -5.26
CA ARG A 214 39.71 6.27 -6.52
C ARG A 214 39.05 6.91 -7.73
N LEU A 215 37.73 6.88 -7.84
CA LEU A 215 37.03 7.60 -8.93
C LEU A 215 37.32 9.09 -8.87
N ARG A 216 37.20 9.72 -7.72
CA ARG A 216 37.41 11.15 -7.49
C ARG A 216 38.80 11.62 -7.85
N TRP A 217 39.83 10.89 -7.46
CA TRP A 217 41.23 11.35 -7.59
C TRP A 217 41.95 10.81 -8.80
N GLN A 218 41.52 9.71 -9.40
CA GLN A 218 42.20 9.08 -10.53
C GLN A 218 41.35 9.14 -11.82
N VAL A 219 40.07 8.78 -11.77
CA VAL A 219 39.25 8.62 -12.98
C VAL A 219 38.58 9.92 -13.42
N VAL A 220 37.93 10.64 -12.48
CA VAL A 220 37.20 11.88 -12.82
C VAL A 220 38.13 12.95 -13.40
N PRO A 221 39.35 13.16 -12.86
CA PRO A 221 40.29 14.13 -13.48
C PRO A 221 40.67 13.78 -14.92
N GLU A 222 40.90 12.50 -15.22
CA GLU A 222 41.19 12.04 -16.59
C GLU A 222 39.98 12.30 -17.53
N LEU A 223 38.78 12.01 -17.05
CA LEU A 223 37.55 12.28 -17.80
C LEU A 223 37.31 13.78 -18.02
N GLU A 224 37.67 14.60 -17.04
CA GLU A 224 37.60 16.07 -17.15
C GLU A 224 38.63 16.64 -18.11
N ASP A 225 39.85 16.07 -18.16
CA ASP A 225 40.90 16.45 -19.12
C ASP A 225 40.48 16.03 -20.55
N MET A 226 40.00 14.81 -20.73
CA MET A 226 39.50 14.35 -22.02
C MET A 226 38.31 15.13 -22.53
N CYS A 227 37.45 15.59 -21.62
CA CYS A 227 36.16 16.19 -21.94
C CYS A 227 35.78 17.27 -20.90
N PRO A 228 36.37 18.50 -21.00
CA PRO A 228 36.13 19.56 -20.03
C PRO A 228 34.66 19.87 -19.79
N GLY A 229 34.23 19.92 -18.51
CA GLY A 229 32.85 20.05 -18.07
C GLY A 229 32.13 18.68 -17.94
N PHE A 230 32.88 17.59 -17.72
CA PHE A 230 32.34 16.24 -17.53
C PHE A 230 31.27 16.20 -16.43
N ALA A 231 31.54 16.74 -15.23
CA ALA A 231 30.59 16.73 -14.11
C ALA A 231 29.27 17.42 -14.50
N ARG A 232 29.31 18.57 -15.17
CA ARG A 232 28.11 19.30 -15.61
C ARG A 232 27.33 18.48 -16.65
N ARG A 233 27.98 17.95 -17.68
CA ARG A 233 27.31 17.13 -18.71
C ARG A 233 26.71 15.86 -18.15
N THR A 234 27.39 15.23 -17.21
CA THR A 234 26.88 14.04 -16.53
C THR A 234 25.61 14.38 -15.72
N ALA A 235 25.58 15.54 -15.04
CA ALA A 235 24.39 16.00 -14.34
C ALA A 235 23.21 16.30 -15.30
N GLU A 236 23.49 16.91 -16.46
CA GLU A 236 22.51 17.16 -17.53
C GLU A 236 21.95 15.85 -18.10
N THR A 237 22.83 14.89 -18.40
CA THR A 237 22.43 13.56 -18.88
C THR A 237 21.57 12.83 -17.84
N ALA A 238 21.96 12.86 -16.56
CA ALA A 238 21.19 12.27 -15.47
C ALA A 238 19.79 12.87 -15.34
N ALA A 239 19.64 14.17 -15.60
CA ALA A 239 18.33 14.83 -15.58
C ALA A 239 17.42 14.34 -16.70
N LEU A 240 17.94 14.13 -17.91
CA LEU A 240 17.20 13.54 -19.04
C LEU A 240 16.77 12.11 -18.73
N LEU A 241 17.71 11.25 -18.30
CA LEU A 241 17.42 9.86 -17.93
C LEU A 241 16.40 9.76 -16.78
N ARG A 242 16.41 10.73 -15.88
CA ARG A 242 15.45 10.79 -14.77
C ARG A 242 14.03 11.07 -15.25
N THR A 243 13.87 11.96 -16.23
CA THR A 243 12.57 12.22 -16.85
C THR A 243 11.95 10.95 -17.40
N ASP A 244 12.75 10.14 -18.11
CA ASP A 244 12.31 8.86 -18.67
C ASP A 244 12.00 7.84 -17.57
N GLU A 245 12.87 7.72 -16.54
CA GLU A 245 12.66 6.81 -15.41
C GLU A 245 11.40 7.17 -14.62
N ASP A 246 11.17 8.46 -14.35
CA ASP A 246 10.00 8.92 -13.58
C ASP A 246 8.71 8.68 -14.38
N TYR A 247 8.72 8.87 -15.70
CA TYR A 247 7.59 8.54 -16.57
C TYR A 247 7.28 7.04 -16.56
N LEU A 248 8.30 6.18 -16.74
CA LEU A 248 8.13 4.73 -16.71
C LEU A 248 7.69 4.22 -15.33
N THR A 249 8.22 4.82 -14.26
CA THR A 249 7.83 4.49 -12.88
C THR A 249 6.36 4.88 -12.65
N GLY A 250 5.94 6.07 -13.07
CA GLY A 250 4.55 6.52 -12.96
C GLY A 250 3.56 5.64 -13.75
N LEU A 251 3.97 5.08 -14.89
CA LEU A 251 3.16 4.07 -15.60
C LEU A 251 3.06 2.76 -14.81
N ALA A 252 4.16 2.31 -14.21
CA ALA A 252 4.16 1.10 -13.38
C ALA A 252 3.34 1.29 -12.10
N GLU A 253 3.41 2.46 -11.44
CA GLU A 253 2.59 2.81 -10.28
C GLU A 253 1.09 2.72 -10.60
N LYS A 254 0.66 3.29 -11.72
CA LYS A 254 -0.74 3.20 -12.17
C LYS A 254 -1.19 1.76 -12.40
N ALA A 255 -0.31 0.92 -12.94
CA ALA A 255 -0.62 -0.48 -13.21
C ALA A 255 -0.82 -1.32 -11.94
N VAL A 256 -0.27 -0.91 -10.80
CA VAL A 256 -0.33 -1.65 -9.53
C VAL A 256 -1.00 -0.88 -8.40
N ALA A 257 -1.57 0.29 -8.66
CA ALA A 257 -2.16 1.19 -7.66
C ALA A 257 -3.26 0.54 -6.80
N ASP A 258 -4.03 -0.39 -7.38
CA ASP A 258 -5.15 -1.05 -6.70
C ASP A 258 -4.72 -2.20 -5.78
N PHE A 259 -3.43 -2.57 -5.79
CA PHE A 259 -2.94 -3.71 -5.02
C PHE A 259 -2.23 -3.24 -3.74
N LEU A 260 -2.90 -3.42 -2.60
CA LEU A 260 -2.36 -3.08 -1.27
C LEU A 260 -2.14 -4.35 -0.44
N PRO A 261 -1.11 -4.41 0.42
CA PRO A 261 -0.88 -5.54 1.31
C PRO A 261 -1.98 -5.64 2.36
N ARG A 262 -2.38 -6.87 2.69
CA ARG A 262 -3.28 -7.19 3.80
C ARG A 262 -2.56 -8.11 4.76
N ALA A 263 -2.48 -7.74 6.04
CA ALA A 263 -1.80 -8.52 7.08
C ALA A 263 -0.39 -9.01 6.67
N GLY A 264 0.45 -8.15 6.07
CA GLY A 264 1.80 -8.52 5.64
C GLY A 264 1.88 -9.40 4.39
N THR A 265 0.76 -9.63 3.71
CA THR A 265 0.68 -10.42 2.47
C THR A 265 0.03 -9.57 1.36
N LEU A 266 0.63 -9.60 0.18
CA LEU A 266 0.11 -8.96 -1.01
C LEU A 266 -0.28 -10.05 -2.02
N ARG A 267 -1.52 -9.99 -2.52
CA ARG A 267 -2.09 -10.97 -3.43
C ARG A 267 -2.73 -10.28 -4.63
N LEU A 268 -2.28 -10.62 -5.83
CA LEU A 268 -2.75 -10.00 -7.08
C LEU A 268 -2.69 -11.01 -8.23
N PRO A 269 -3.44 -10.78 -9.34
CA PRO A 269 -3.28 -11.59 -10.54
C PRO A 269 -1.83 -11.53 -11.06
N ALA A 270 -1.23 -12.68 -11.36
CA ALA A 270 0.12 -12.72 -11.91
C ALA A 270 0.23 -11.95 -13.25
N ALA A 271 -0.85 -11.94 -14.02
CA ALA A 271 -0.99 -11.17 -15.25
C ALA A 271 -0.81 -9.64 -15.03
N ALA A 272 -1.18 -9.11 -13.85
CA ALA A 272 -1.03 -7.68 -13.53
C ALA A 272 0.44 -7.21 -13.60
N VAL A 273 1.40 -8.12 -13.40
CA VAL A 273 2.83 -7.86 -13.59
C VAL A 273 3.35 -8.52 -14.86
N GLY A 274 2.91 -9.76 -15.12
CA GLY A 274 3.43 -10.59 -16.22
C GLY A 274 3.14 -10.03 -17.60
N ASP A 275 1.98 -9.41 -17.81
CA ASP A 275 1.55 -8.86 -19.10
C ASP A 275 2.08 -7.45 -19.36
N LEU A 276 2.74 -6.83 -18.36
CA LEU A 276 3.37 -5.54 -18.56
C LEU A 276 4.57 -5.64 -19.51
N PRO A 277 4.82 -4.58 -20.29
CA PRO A 277 6.04 -4.44 -21.07
C PRO A 277 7.31 -4.65 -20.23
N ASP A 278 8.40 -5.14 -20.87
CA ASP A 278 9.67 -5.42 -20.19
C ASP A 278 10.25 -4.21 -19.42
N ALA A 279 9.99 -3.01 -19.89
CA ALA A 279 10.37 -1.79 -19.19
C ALA A 279 9.57 -1.55 -17.90
N LEU A 280 8.31 -2.01 -17.81
CA LEU A 280 7.41 -1.73 -16.69
C LEU A 280 7.35 -2.86 -15.67
N ALA A 281 7.40 -4.12 -16.09
CA ALA A 281 7.22 -5.28 -15.21
C ALA A 281 8.22 -5.30 -14.02
N PRO A 282 9.54 -5.06 -14.20
CA PRO A 282 10.47 -5.01 -13.07
C PRO A 282 10.23 -3.80 -12.14
N ARG A 283 9.72 -2.68 -12.67
CA ARG A 283 9.36 -1.50 -11.88
C ARG A 283 8.13 -1.78 -11.01
N ALA A 284 7.10 -2.40 -11.59
CA ALA A 284 5.92 -2.86 -10.88
C ALA A 284 6.28 -3.85 -9.75
N ALA A 285 7.12 -4.85 -10.05
CA ALA A 285 7.61 -5.80 -9.05
C ALA A 285 8.34 -5.10 -7.89
N ARG A 286 9.16 -4.08 -8.18
CA ARG A 286 9.86 -3.28 -7.16
C ARG A 286 8.88 -2.50 -6.28
N LEU A 287 7.88 -1.85 -6.87
CA LEU A 287 6.86 -1.08 -6.14
C LEU A 287 6.07 -1.98 -5.20
N LEU A 288 5.62 -3.16 -5.68
CA LEU A 288 4.89 -4.12 -4.87
C LEU A 288 5.74 -4.67 -3.71
N LEU A 289 7.02 -4.97 -3.96
CA LEU A 289 7.94 -5.42 -2.91
C LEU A 289 8.25 -4.32 -1.89
N ALA A 290 8.32 -3.06 -2.31
CA ALA A 290 8.52 -1.93 -1.39
C ALA A 290 7.40 -1.81 -0.36
N LEU A 291 6.17 -2.19 -0.69
CA LEU A 291 5.03 -2.20 0.25
C LEU A 291 5.16 -3.21 1.40
N LEU A 292 6.05 -4.20 1.26
CA LEU A 292 6.27 -5.25 2.26
C LEU A 292 7.58 -5.06 3.02
N ARG A 293 8.36 -4.04 2.70
CA ARG A 293 9.72 -3.84 3.25
C ARG A 293 9.73 -2.74 4.28
N ASP A 294 10.55 -2.92 5.32
CA ASP A 294 10.76 -1.93 6.38
C ASP A 294 12.05 -1.12 6.19
N GLY A 295 12.81 -1.41 5.13
CA GLY A 295 14.14 -0.82 4.92
C GLY A 295 14.41 -0.38 3.47
N ASP A 296 15.44 0.48 3.34
CA ASP A 296 15.88 1.09 2.07
C ASP A 296 16.83 0.19 1.25
N ALA A 297 17.08 -1.06 1.66
CA ALA A 297 18.02 -1.94 0.95
C ALA A 297 17.62 -2.12 -0.52
N GLU A 298 18.54 -1.90 -1.42
CA GLU A 298 18.27 -1.95 -2.86
C GLU A 298 18.03 -3.40 -3.33
N LEU A 299 16.88 -3.65 -3.96
CA LEU A 299 16.59 -4.93 -4.59
C LEU A 299 17.42 -5.06 -5.88
N ALA A 300 18.28 -6.07 -5.93
CA ALA A 300 19.09 -6.35 -7.12
C ALA A 300 18.22 -6.74 -8.32
N ALA A 301 18.67 -6.40 -9.52
CA ALA A 301 17.96 -6.70 -10.77
C ALA A 301 17.57 -8.19 -10.94
N PRO A 302 18.39 -9.20 -10.52
CA PRO A 302 18.00 -10.61 -10.56
C PRO A 302 16.76 -10.93 -9.73
N HIS A 303 16.55 -10.30 -8.57
CA HIS A 303 15.37 -10.52 -7.73
C HIS A 303 14.11 -10.05 -8.45
N LEU A 304 14.14 -8.85 -9.02
CA LEU A 304 13.02 -8.28 -9.78
C LEU A 304 12.71 -9.11 -11.03
N GLY A 305 13.75 -9.48 -11.77
CA GLY A 305 13.63 -10.38 -12.93
C GLY A 305 13.05 -11.75 -12.56
N GLY A 306 13.42 -12.29 -11.40
CA GLY A 306 12.86 -13.53 -10.86
C GLY A 306 11.37 -13.45 -10.58
N VAL A 307 10.90 -12.35 -9.99
CA VAL A 307 9.45 -12.12 -9.76
C VAL A 307 8.71 -12.02 -11.09
N VAL A 308 9.24 -11.28 -12.06
CA VAL A 308 8.63 -11.17 -13.39
C VAL A 308 8.59 -12.52 -14.10
N ALA A 309 9.68 -13.29 -14.05
CA ALA A 309 9.73 -14.63 -14.61
C ALA A 309 8.72 -15.58 -13.96
N LEU A 310 8.53 -15.49 -12.64
CA LEU A 310 7.51 -16.23 -11.91
C LEU A 310 6.10 -15.86 -12.38
N CYS A 311 5.82 -14.58 -12.62
CA CYS A 311 4.53 -14.11 -13.13
C CYS A 311 4.25 -14.60 -14.57
N ARG A 312 5.26 -14.65 -15.43
CA ARG A 312 5.16 -15.09 -16.83
C ARG A 312 5.24 -16.61 -17.01
N GLY A 313 5.79 -17.30 -16.00
CA GLY A 313 5.98 -18.75 -16.02
C GLY A 313 4.67 -19.51 -16.08
N ARG A 314 4.74 -20.78 -16.43
CA ARG A 314 3.59 -21.71 -16.51
C ARG A 314 3.44 -22.60 -15.28
N ASP A 315 4.46 -22.66 -14.40
CA ASP A 315 4.38 -23.45 -13.17
C ASP A 315 3.45 -22.78 -12.16
N PRO A 316 2.27 -23.37 -11.87
CA PRO A 316 1.29 -22.79 -10.95
C PRO A 316 1.72 -22.86 -9.48
N SER A 317 2.90 -23.39 -9.19
CA SER A 317 3.43 -23.59 -7.84
C SER A 317 4.85 -23.07 -7.68
N ALA A 318 5.32 -22.25 -8.62
CA ALA A 318 6.65 -21.65 -8.59
C ALA A 318 6.84 -20.79 -7.34
N ARG A 319 8.05 -20.82 -6.77
CA ARG A 319 8.44 -20.07 -5.57
C ARG A 319 9.81 -19.45 -5.77
N LEU A 320 9.98 -18.27 -5.24
CA LEU A 320 11.24 -17.53 -5.18
C LEU A 320 11.38 -16.92 -3.78
N ASP A 321 12.48 -17.23 -3.11
CA ASP A 321 12.84 -16.60 -1.85
C ASP A 321 13.65 -15.32 -2.14
N LEU A 322 13.27 -14.23 -1.50
CA LEU A 322 13.81 -12.90 -1.67
C LEU A 322 14.49 -12.44 -0.37
N PRO A 323 15.33 -11.40 -0.41
CA PRO A 323 15.90 -10.80 0.81
C PRO A 323 14.83 -10.40 1.82
N GLU A 324 15.25 -10.20 3.08
CA GLU A 324 14.40 -9.79 4.21
C GLU A 324 13.25 -10.77 4.53
N GLY A 325 13.42 -12.05 4.18
CA GLY A 325 12.43 -13.09 4.48
C GLY A 325 11.16 -13.01 3.62
N ILE A 326 11.17 -12.22 2.56
CA ILE A 326 10.04 -12.15 1.63
C ILE A 326 10.05 -13.37 0.72
N THR A 327 8.91 -13.99 0.52
CA THR A 327 8.72 -15.06 -0.45
C THR A 327 7.74 -14.60 -1.54
N ALA A 328 8.13 -14.76 -2.81
CA ALA A 328 7.23 -14.64 -3.94
C ALA A 328 6.76 -16.03 -4.38
N ARG A 329 5.46 -16.25 -4.49
CA ARG A 329 4.86 -17.52 -4.90
C ARG A 329 3.85 -17.32 -6.00
N ARG A 330 3.82 -18.25 -6.96
CA ARG A 330 2.70 -18.37 -7.88
C ARG A 330 1.68 -19.35 -7.31
N GLU A 331 0.46 -18.88 -7.15
CA GLU A 331 -0.68 -19.69 -6.73
C GLU A 331 -1.70 -19.70 -7.88
N TYR A 332 -1.47 -20.60 -8.84
CA TYR A 332 -2.22 -20.67 -10.10
C TYR A 332 -2.12 -19.35 -10.89
N GLU A 333 -3.19 -18.58 -10.96
CA GLU A 333 -3.22 -17.28 -11.67
C GLU A 333 -2.81 -16.10 -10.79
N MET A 334 -2.50 -16.35 -9.51
CA MET A 334 -2.17 -15.30 -8.55
C MET A 334 -0.67 -15.25 -8.26
N LEU A 335 -0.12 -14.05 -8.16
CA LEU A 335 1.13 -13.75 -7.47
C LEU A 335 0.82 -13.47 -6.00
N VAL A 336 1.58 -14.10 -5.12
CA VAL A 336 1.53 -13.85 -3.67
C VAL A 336 2.92 -13.47 -3.19
N LEU A 337 3.04 -12.28 -2.62
CA LEU A 337 4.24 -11.78 -1.96
C LEU A 337 3.96 -11.72 -0.46
N THR A 338 4.80 -12.35 0.36
CA THR A 338 4.56 -12.44 1.80
C THR A 338 5.85 -12.63 2.59
N ARG A 339 5.86 -12.17 3.85
CA ARG A 339 6.87 -12.52 4.86
C ARG A 339 6.42 -13.71 5.72
N GLU A 340 5.18 -14.16 5.59
CA GLU A 340 4.67 -15.26 6.37
C GLU A 340 5.32 -16.58 5.94
N THR A 341 5.75 -17.36 6.90
CA THR A 341 6.22 -18.74 6.66
C THR A 341 5.03 -19.65 6.39
N ALA A 342 5.21 -20.64 5.52
CA ALA A 342 4.18 -21.64 5.29
C ALA A 342 3.84 -22.34 6.63
N PRO A 343 2.55 -22.51 6.95
CA PRO A 343 2.17 -23.20 8.18
C PRO A 343 2.68 -24.64 8.16
N PRO A 344 3.07 -25.19 9.34
CA PRO A 344 3.56 -26.56 9.44
C PRO A 344 2.47 -27.59 9.09
N ALA A 345 2.89 -28.79 8.73
CA ALA A 345 1.99 -29.94 8.59
C ALA A 345 1.26 -30.21 9.92
N LEU A 346 0.04 -30.77 9.83
CA LEU A 346 -0.73 -31.10 11.01
C LEU A 346 -0.12 -32.30 11.75
N GLU A 347 -0.06 -32.20 13.06
CA GLU A 347 0.24 -33.33 13.92
C GLU A 347 -0.95 -34.31 13.97
N GLU A 348 -0.65 -35.59 14.06
CA GLU A 348 -1.66 -36.63 14.13
C GLU A 348 -2.32 -36.64 15.52
N ALA A 349 -3.66 -36.54 15.56
CA ALA A 349 -4.40 -36.47 16.78
C ALA A 349 -5.79 -37.18 16.65
N SER A 350 -6.28 -37.80 17.71
CA SER A 350 -7.62 -38.38 17.73
C SER A 350 -8.70 -37.29 17.85
N LEU A 351 -9.74 -37.37 17.03
CA LEU A 351 -10.93 -36.54 17.16
C LEU A 351 -11.88 -37.15 18.23
N PRO A 352 -12.18 -36.44 19.33
CA PRO A 352 -13.16 -36.87 20.28
C PRO A 352 -14.54 -37.06 19.64
N MET A 353 -15.23 -38.16 19.93
CA MET A 353 -16.50 -38.51 19.30
C MET A 353 -17.57 -38.91 20.37
N PRO A 354 -18.44 -37.96 20.81
CA PRO A 354 -18.55 -36.57 20.41
C PRO A 354 -17.45 -35.68 21.02
N GLY A 355 -17.17 -34.51 20.37
CA GLY A 355 -16.23 -33.55 20.90
C GLY A 355 -15.65 -32.60 19.87
N GLN A 356 -14.56 -31.95 20.23
CA GLN A 356 -13.88 -30.97 19.40
C GLN A 356 -12.37 -31.17 19.42
N LEU A 357 -11.72 -30.97 18.26
CA LEU A 357 -10.26 -30.97 18.10
C LEU A 357 -9.82 -29.69 17.44
N ARG A 358 -8.78 -29.04 17.99
CA ARG A 358 -8.06 -27.92 17.33
C ARG A 358 -6.74 -28.44 16.85
N THR A 359 -6.42 -28.26 15.56
CA THR A 359 -5.17 -28.69 14.94
C THR A 359 -4.74 -27.71 13.86
N GLY A 360 -3.55 -27.13 13.98
CA GLY A 360 -3.09 -26.05 13.11
C GLY A 360 -4.09 -24.88 13.10
N GLU A 361 -4.55 -24.52 11.93
CA GLU A 361 -5.57 -23.46 11.74
C GLU A 361 -7.01 -24.00 11.75
N TRP A 362 -7.20 -25.29 12.05
CA TRP A 362 -8.51 -25.92 11.95
C TRP A 362 -9.14 -26.21 13.32
N THR A 363 -10.46 -26.08 13.36
CA THR A 363 -11.31 -26.58 14.44
C THR A 363 -12.29 -27.55 13.84
N LEU A 364 -12.19 -28.81 14.26
CA LEU A 364 -13.11 -29.88 13.88
C LEU A 364 -14.06 -30.16 15.04
N THR A 365 -15.35 -30.15 14.78
CA THR A 365 -16.37 -30.54 15.78
C THR A 365 -17.09 -31.78 15.32
N CYS A 366 -17.29 -32.74 16.22
CA CYS A 366 -17.99 -33.99 15.99
C CYS A 366 -19.17 -34.11 16.95
N ALA A 367 -20.37 -34.36 16.42
CA ALA A 367 -21.58 -34.57 17.19
C ALA A 367 -22.32 -35.81 16.69
N ALA A 368 -22.98 -36.55 17.61
CA ALA A 368 -23.86 -37.62 17.21
C ALA A 368 -25.13 -37.06 16.55
N ALA A 369 -25.55 -37.63 15.43
CA ALA A 369 -26.71 -37.21 14.66
C ALA A 369 -27.45 -38.41 14.04
N VAL A 370 -28.63 -38.15 13.50
CA VAL A 370 -29.36 -39.07 12.62
C VAL A 370 -29.52 -38.34 11.29
N TYR A 371 -29.01 -38.91 10.21
CA TYR A 371 -29.00 -38.28 8.91
C TYR A 371 -30.41 -38.08 8.34
N GLN A 372 -30.76 -36.83 8.03
CA GLN A 372 -32.08 -36.46 7.51
C GLN A 372 -32.04 -36.08 6.01
N GLY A 373 -30.92 -36.32 5.34
CA GLY A 373 -30.76 -36.00 3.91
C GLY A 373 -30.09 -34.67 3.63
N GLU A 374 -29.40 -34.09 4.62
CA GLU A 374 -28.66 -32.82 4.48
C GLU A 374 -27.55 -32.95 3.44
N PRO A 375 -27.25 -31.85 2.71
CA PRO A 375 -26.22 -31.87 1.66
C PRO A 375 -24.82 -32.01 2.24
N GLN A 376 -24.03 -32.92 1.68
CA GLN A 376 -22.61 -33.08 2.00
C GLN A 376 -21.75 -31.97 1.40
N SER A 377 -20.87 -31.37 2.18
CA SER A 377 -19.93 -30.38 1.72
C SER A 377 -18.48 -30.71 2.09
N GLY A 378 -17.52 -29.90 1.69
CA GLY A 378 -16.12 -30.04 2.12
C GLY A 378 -15.87 -29.62 3.57
N ARG A 379 -16.81 -28.90 4.19
CA ARG A 379 -16.66 -28.33 5.54
C ARG A 379 -17.69 -28.80 6.53
N GLU A 380 -18.76 -29.35 6.03
CA GLU A 380 -19.84 -29.92 6.83
C GLU A 380 -20.31 -31.22 6.17
N PHE A 381 -20.18 -32.32 6.87
CA PHE A 381 -20.47 -33.65 6.35
C PHE A 381 -20.85 -34.65 7.46
N TRP A 382 -21.52 -35.71 7.06
CA TRP A 382 -22.01 -36.77 7.93
C TRP A 382 -21.32 -38.09 7.56
N LEU A 383 -20.84 -38.81 8.57
CA LEU A 383 -20.13 -40.09 8.42
C LEU A 383 -20.84 -41.20 9.17
N ALA A 384 -21.19 -42.28 8.48
CA ALA A 384 -21.65 -43.52 9.09
C ALA A 384 -20.53 -44.55 9.15
N GLY A 385 -20.56 -45.47 10.14
CA GLY A 385 -19.59 -46.55 10.28
C GLY A 385 -18.15 -46.11 10.57
N ALA A 386 -17.93 -44.85 10.94
CA ALA A 386 -16.63 -44.38 11.33
C ALA A 386 -16.41 -44.62 12.83
N GLU A 387 -15.41 -45.43 13.17
CA GLU A 387 -15.00 -45.71 14.54
C GLU A 387 -13.58 -45.16 14.76
N GLY A 388 -13.40 -44.26 15.76
CA GLY A 388 -12.10 -43.77 16.15
C GLY A 388 -11.41 -42.92 15.07
N LEU A 389 -11.96 -41.72 14.77
CA LEU A 389 -11.39 -40.84 13.76
C LEU A 389 -10.06 -40.23 14.24
N THR A 390 -9.02 -40.40 13.42
CA THR A 390 -7.72 -39.75 13.58
C THR A 390 -7.59 -38.63 12.54
N VAL A 391 -7.22 -37.44 12.99
CA VAL A 391 -6.97 -36.28 12.12
C VAL A 391 -5.48 -36.14 11.88
N ARG A 392 -5.07 -36.00 10.63
CA ARG A 392 -3.66 -35.92 10.21
C ARG A 392 -3.50 -35.16 8.91
N SER A 393 -2.26 -34.83 8.57
CA SER A 393 -1.91 -34.38 7.20
C SER A 393 -2.09 -35.54 6.19
N ARG A 394 -2.28 -35.16 4.91
CA ARG A 394 -2.34 -36.15 3.83
C ARG A 394 -1.05 -36.97 3.75
N ARG A 395 -1.17 -38.23 3.34
CA ARG A 395 -0.05 -39.15 3.03
C ARG A 395 -0.01 -39.48 1.55
N THR A 396 1.16 -39.89 1.07
CA THR A 396 1.28 -40.41 -0.30
C THR A 396 0.45 -41.68 -0.42
N GLY A 397 -0.43 -41.72 -1.44
CA GLY A 397 -1.33 -42.87 -1.65
C GLY A 397 -2.73 -42.68 -1.10
N ASP A 398 -3.00 -41.69 -0.25
CA ASP A 398 -4.35 -41.37 0.20
C ASP A 398 -5.32 -41.25 -0.97
N ARG A 399 -6.43 -41.95 -0.93
CA ARG A 399 -7.48 -41.94 -1.95
C ARG A 399 -8.81 -41.53 -1.34
N LEU A 400 -9.61 -40.85 -2.14
CA LEU A 400 -10.96 -40.46 -1.81
C LEU A 400 -11.88 -40.87 -2.96
N GLU A 401 -12.92 -41.62 -2.66
CA GLU A 401 -13.96 -42.00 -3.61
C GLU A 401 -15.19 -41.10 -3.40
N ARG A 402 -15.72 -40.55 -4.47
CA ARG A 402 -16.91 -39.69 -4.46
C ARG A 402 -18.09 -40.43 -5.13
N PRO A 403 -19.35 -40.15 -4.71
CA PRO A 403 -20.50 -40.77 -5.35
C PRO A 403 -20.50 -40.61 -6.87
N GLY A 404 -20.61 -41.72 -7.60
CA GLY A 404 -20.67 -41.74 -9.05
C GLY A 404 -19.34 -41.42 -9.78
N ARG A 405 -18.21 -41.38 -9.06
CA ARG A 405 -16.87 -41.12 -9.66
C ARG A 405 -15.85 -42.14 -9.13
N PRO A 406 -14.93 -42.62 -10.01
CA PRO A 406 -13.88 -43.53 -9.54
C PRO A 406 -12.97 -42.84 -8.52
N GLY A 407 -12.49 -43.61 -7.55
CA GLY A 407 -11.60 -43.15 -6.49
C GLY A 407 -10.30 -42.57 -7.06
N ARG A 408 -9.92 -41.38 -6.61
CA ARG A 408 -8.71 -40.65 -7.04
C ARG A 408 -7.83 -40.36 -5.84
N THR A 409 -6.55 -40.10 -6.09
CA THR A 409 -5.66 -39.67 -5.01
C THR A 409 -6.06 -38.28 -4.50
N VAL A 410 -6.04 -38.11 -3.17
CA VAL A 410 -6.33 -36.82 -2.49
C VAL A 410 -5.49 -35.69 -3.10
N LYS A 411 -4.19 -35.93 -3.35
CA LYS A 411 -3.32 -34.97 -4.03
C LYS A 411 -3.88 -34.50 -5.37
N LYS A 412 -4.39 -35.40 -6.20
CA LYS A 412 -4.92 -35.05 -7.54
C LYS A 412 -6.21 -34.26 -7.44
N ILE A 413 -7.07 -34.59 -6.46
CA ILE A 413 -8.32 -33.84 -6.21
C ILE A 413 -8.00 -32.42 -5.74
N MET A 414 -7.03 -32.23 -4.82
CA MET A 414 -6.58 -30.92 -4.34
C MET A 414 -6.00 -30.07 -5.49
N ILE A 415 -5.27 -30.67 -6.44
CA ILE A 415 -4.76 -29.97 -7.62
C ILE A 415 -5.92 -29.51 -8.51
N ASP A 416 -6.88 -30.38 -8.78
CA ASP A 416 -8.04 -30.06 -9.63
C ASP A 416 -8.92 -28.95 -9.01
N GLN A 417 -8.99 -28.89 -7.69
CA GLN A 417 -9.66 -27.81 -6.94
C GLN A 417 -8.79 -26.56 -6.75
N LYS A 418 -7.62 -26.51 -7.41
CA LYS A 418 -6.69 -25.38 -7.34
C LYS A 418 -6.25 -25.03 -5.91
N LEU A 419 -6.17 -26.03 -5.00
CA LEU A 419 -5.63 -25.78 -3.66
C LEU A 419 -4.12 -25.49 -3.75
N PRO A 420 -3.62 -24.37 -3.20
CA PRO A 420 -2.21 -24.01 -3.25
C PRO A 420 -1.31 -25.08 -2.61
N ARG A 421 -0.15 -25.34 -3.22
CA ARG A 421 0.75 -26.43 -2.81
C ARG A 421 1.13 -26.36 -1.34
N HIS A 422 1.46 -25.19 -0.82
CA HIS A 422 1.89 -24.96 0.58
C HIS A 422 0.78 -25.19 1.61
N LEU A 423 -0.49 -25.21 1.19
CA LEU A 423 -1.63 -25.47 2.07
C LEU A 423 -2.10 -26.93 2.07
N ARG A 424 -1.63 -27.75 1.13
CA ARG A 424 -2.14 -29.14 0.98
C ARG A 424 -1.83 -30.04 2.16
N ASP A 425 -0.73 -29.78 2.85
CA ASP A 425 -0.29 -30.56 4.02
C ASP A 425 -0.88 -30.02 5.33
N THR A 426 -1.61 -28.89 5.27
CA THR A 426 -2.33 -28.31 6.41
C THR A 426 -3.82 -28.60 6.39
N VAL A 427 -4.32 -29.31 5.36
CA VAL A 427 -5.74 -29.69 5.26
C VAL A 427 -5.98 -30.98 6.04
N PRO A 428 -6.93 -31.02 7.00
CA PRO A 428 -7.25 -32.21 7.77
C PRO A 428 -7.75 -33.38 6.91
N VAL A 429 -7.09 -34.52 7.06
CA VAL A 429 -7.55 -35.82 6.58
C VAL A 429 -8.07 -36.57 7.79
N LEU A 430 -9.33 -36.97 7.75
CA LEU A 430 -9.98 -37.80 8.78
C LEU A 430 -9.79 -39.27 8.37
N ASP A 431 -9.04 -39.99 9.17
CA ASP A 431 -8.71 -41.40 8.95
C ASP A 431 -9.48 -42.27 9.92
N SER A 432 -10.13 -43.32 9.42
CA SER A 432 -10.80 -44.36 10.23
C SER A 432 -10.17 -45.70 9.90
N GLY A 433 -9.40 -46.25 10.85
CA GLY A 433 -8.76 -47.55 10.72
C GLY A 433 -7.80 -47.71 9.53
N GLY A 434 -7.08 -46.64 9.13
CA GLY A 434 -6.14 -46.63 8.00
C GLY A 434 -6.78 -46.31 6.63
N ARG A 435 -8.08 -46.01 6.62
CA ARG A 435 -8.79 -45.54 5.42
C ARG A 435 -9.26 -44.10 5.59
N VAL A 436 -9.10 -43.32 4.51
CA VAL A 436 -9.58 -41.92 4.48
C VAL A 436 -11.10 -41.91 4.55
N ALA A 437 -11.68 -41.42 5.65
CA ALA A 437 -13.13 -41.28 5.83
C ALA A 437 -13.64 -39.95 5.26
N ALA A 438 -12.86 -38.88 5.39
CA ALA A 438 -13.17 -37.58 4.82
C ALA A 438 -11.88 -36.74 4.69
N VAL A 439 -11.94 -35.70 3.88
CA VAL A 439 -10.91 -34.66 3.81
C VAL A 439 -11.61 -33.30 3.89
N ALA A 440 -11.20 -32.46 4.80
CA ALA A 440 -11.70 -31.09 4.86
C ALA A 440 -11.52 -30.40 3.48
N GLU A 441 -12.39 -29.50 3.08
CA GLU A 441 -12.49 -28.88 1.75
C GLU A 441 -12.89 -29.86 0.62
N LEU A 442 -12.74 -31.17 0.79
CA LEU A 442 -13.04 -32.17 -0.26
C LEU A 442 -14.31 -32.96 0.01
N GLY A 443 -14.70 -33.10 1.28
CA GLY A 443 -15.86 -33.86 1.72
C GLY A 443 -15.55 -35.32 2.06
N PRO A 444 -16.60 -36.12 2.32
CA PRO A 444 -16.51 -37.52 2.77
C PRO A 444 -16.19 -38.48 1.62
N ASP A 445 -15.63 -39.65 1.98
CA ASP A 445 -15.50 -40.81 1.10
C ASP A 445 -16.87 -41.51 0.96
N ALA A 446 -17.17 -42.02 -0.23
CA ALA A 446 -18.44 -42.66 -0.55
C ALA A 446 -18.77 -43.85 0.36
N ALA A 447 -17.76 -44.56 0.90
CA ALA A 447 -17.97 -45.70 1.78
C ALA A 447 -18.47 -45.32 3.19
N PHE A 448 -18.33 -44.06 3.57
CA PHE A 448 -18.76 -43.56 4.89
C PHE A 448 -20.02 -42.69 4.82
N LEU A 449 -20.69 -42.62 3.67
CA LEU A 449 -21.92 -41.84 3.53
C LEU A 449 -23.09 -42.53 4.27
N PRO A 450 -23.83 -41.81 5.13
CA PRO A 450 -25.01 -42.36 5.80
C PRO A 450 -26.19 -42.47 4.84
N ARG A 451 -27.09 -43.41 5.17
CA ARG A 451 -28.42 -43.53 4.56
C ARG A 451 -29.44 -42.68 5.35
N LEU A 452 -30.51 -42.30 4.70
CA LEU A 452 -31.61 -41.57 5.38
C LEU A 452 -32.10 -42.33 6.62
N GLY A 453 -32.14 -41.65 7.77
CA GLY A 453 -32.52 -42.23 9.05
C GLY A 453 -31.40 -43.01 9.78
N GLU A 454 -30.19 -43.10 9.20
CA GLU A 454 -29.07 -43.83 9.81
C GLU A 454 -28.37 -42.99 10.89
N PRO A 455 -28.04 -43.61 12.06
CA PRO A 455 -27.17 -42.95 13.05
C PRO A 455 -25.79 -42.65 12.43
N CYS A 456 -25.29 -41.45 12.65
CA CYS A 456 -24.05 -40.97 12.03
C CYS A 456 -23.34 -39.95 12.92
N TRP A 457 -22.14 -39.55 12.47
CA TRP A 457 -21.38 -38.47 13.05
C TRP A 457 -21.47 -37.23 12.16
N HIS A 458 -22.00 -36.15 12.70
CA HIS A 458 -21.99 -34.84 12.05
C HIS A 458 -20.67 -34.16 12.34
N ILE A 459 -19.90 -33.86 11.29
CA ILE A 459 -18.57 -33.22 11.37
C ILE A 459 -18.64 -31.84 10.74
N THR A 460 -18.17 -30.83 11.48
CA THR A 460 -17.92 -29.51 10.95
C THR A 460 -16.43 -29.20 11.00
N ALA A 461 -15.85 -28.69 9.89
CA ALA A 461 -14.45 -28.30 9.77
C ALA A 461 -14.38 -26.80 9.51
N LYS A 462 -13.94 -26.03 10.50
CA LYS A 462 -13.77 -24.56 10.41
C LYS A 462 -12.28 -24.21 10.39
N ARG A 463 -11.86 -23.36 9.46
CA ARG A 463 -10.48 -22.85 9.39
C ARG A 463 -10.37 -21.49 10.06
N LYS A 464 -9.33 -21.30 10.90
CA LYS A 464 -9.03 -20.03 11.54
C LYS A 464 -8.66 -19.00 10.47
N GLY A 465 -9.33 -17.85 10.43
CA GLY A 465 -8.97 -16.73 9.56
C GLY A 465 -9.83 -16.54 8.30
N GLU A 466 -10.67 -17.47 7.89
CA GLU A 466 -11.44 -17.29 6.63
C GLU A 466 -12.69 -16.41 6.76
N TYR A 467 -13.24 -16.24 7.97
CA TYR A 467 -14.32 -15.30 8.27
C TYR A 467 -14.03 -14.39 9.48
N PHE A 468 -13.00 -14.71 10.26
CA PHE A 468 -12.78 -14.12 11.59
C PHE A 468 -12.17 -12.71 11.61
N MET A 469 -11.60 -12.22 10.49
CA MET A 469 -11.01 -10.86 10.49
C MET A 469 -12.09 -9.77 10.42
N LEU A 470 -13.20 -10.03 9.76
CA LEU A 470 -14.30 -9.07 9.66
C LEU A 470 -15.39 -9.32 10.73
N GLU A 471 -15.69 -10.58 11.07
CA GLU A 471 -16.68 -10.91 12.11
C GLU A 471 -16.26 -10.48 13.52
N LYS A 472 -14.96 -10.48 13.84
CA LYS A 472 -14.49 -10.00 15.16
C LYS A 472 -14.79 -8.52 15.38
N ASP A 473 -14.91 -7.75 14.29
CA ASP A 473 -15.20 -6.33 14.31
C ASP A 473 -16.72 -6.05 14.31
N ILE A 474 -17.54 -7.07 14.08
CA ILE A 474 -19.00 -7.00 14.11
C ILE A 474 -19.50 -7.27 15.54
N GLN A 475 -20.29 -6.33 16.05
CA GLN A 475 -20.93 -6.45 17.34
C GLN A 475 -22.14 -7.39 17.28
N GLU A 476 -22.96 -7.23 16.24
CA GLU A 476 -24.22 -7.96 16.03
C GLU A 476 -24.54 -8.01 14.54
N ILE A 477 -25.10 -9.12 14.07
CA ILE A 477 -25.67 -9.23 12.72
C ILE A 477 -27.12 -8.78 12.78
N LEU A 478 -27.44 -7.66 12.12
CA LEU A 478 -28.81 -7.13 12.06
C LEU A 478 -29.68 -7.91 11.07
N PHE A 479 -29.14 -8.22 9.88
CA PHE A 479 -29.87 -8.93 8.84
C PHE A 479 -28.97 -9.97 8.19
N SER A 480 -29.43 -11.23 8.18
CA SER A 480 -28.73 -12.32 7.49
C SER A 480 -28.87 -12.20 5.96
N GLU A 481 -28.03 -12.95 5.23
CA GLU A 481 -28.10 -13.04 3.77
C GLU A 481 -29.50 -13.46 3.26
N GLU A 482 -30.12 -14.41 3.95
CA GLU A 482 -31.47 -14.91 3.62
C GLU A 482 -32.55 -13.84 3.83
N GLN A 483 -32.47 -13.10 4.94
CA GLN A 483 -33.40 -12.00 5.22
C GLN A 483 -33.28 -10.88 4.19
N LEU A 484 -32.06 -10.52 3.80
CA LEU A 484 -31.80 -9.55 2.73
C LEU A 484 -32.35 -10.03 1.39
N ALA A 485 -32.06 -11.28 1.01
CA ALA A 485 -32.54 -11.86 -0.24
C ALA A 485 -34.08 -11.89 -0.32
N GLN A 486 -34.75 -12.22 0.79
CA GLN A 486 -36.21 -12.23 0.88
C GLN A 486 -36.79 -10.82 0.76
N ARG A 487 -36.23 -9.84 1.48
CA ARG A 487 -36.74 -8.44 1.43
C ARG A 487 -36.54 -7.79 0.05
N VAL A 488 -35.39 -8.04 -0.60
CA VAL A 488 -35.15 -7.59 -1.97
C VAL A 488 -36.15 -8.16 -2.96
N LYS A 489 -36.55 -9.44 -2.78
CA LYS A 489 -37.60 -10.08 -3.58
C LYS A 489 -38.97 -9.41 -3.38
N GLU A 490 -39.31 -9.04 -2.15
CA GLU A 490 -40.56 -8.35 -1.82
C GLU A 490 -40.60 -6.96 -2.46
N ILE A 491 -39.53 -6.16 -2.33
CA ILE A 491 -39.40 -4.83 -2.95
C ILE A 491 -39.52 -4.94 -4.47
N ALA A 492 -38.84 -5.89 -5.11
CA ALA A 492 -38.99 -6.11 -6.54
C ALA A 492 -40.42 -6.44 -6.93
N GLY A 493 -41.14 -7.25 -6.12
CA GLY A 493 -42.56 -7.53 -6.32
C GLY A 493 -43.46 -6.29 -6.17
N GLU A 494 -43.15 -5.37 -5.27
CA GLU A 494 -43.86 -4.07 -5.16
C GLU A 494 -43.63 -3.22 -6.41
N ILE A 495 -42.40 -3.07 -6.88
CA ILE A 495 -42.05 -2.32 -8.11
C ILE A 495 -42.70 -2.94 -9.34
N ASN A 496 -42.65 -4.28 -9.50
CA ASN A 496 -43.27 -4.96 -10.64
C ASN A 496 -44.79 -4.71 -10.71
N ARG A 497 -45.47 -4.65 -9.56
CA ARG A 497 -46.90 -4.32 -9.51
C ARG A 497 -47.21 -2.86 -9.88
N ASP A 498 -46.40 -1.93 -9.37
CA ASP A 498 -46.63 -0.49 -9.56
C ASP A 498 -46.38 -0.02 -10.99
N TYR A 499 -45.51 -0.71 -11.73
CA TYR A 499 -45.11 -0.35 -13.08
C TYR A 499 -45.51 -1.36 -14.17
N VAL A 500 -46.56 -2.15 -13.92
CA VAL A 500 -47.06 -3.10 -14.95
C VAL A 500 -47.24 -2.44 -16.29
N GLY A 501 -46.60 -2.99 -17.34
CA GLY A 501 -46.66 -2.51 -18.70
C GLY A 501 -45.89 -1.23 -19.01
N GLN A 502 -45.04 -0.79 -18.08
CA GLN A 502 -44.17 0.39 -18.24
C GLN A 502 -42.72 -0.03 -18.23
N GLU A 503 -41.87 0.75 -18.90
CA GLU A 503 -40.42 0.65 -18.78
C GLU A 503 -39.92 1.50 -17.59
N ILE A 504 -38.95 1.00 -16.85
CA ILE A 504 -38.32 1.71 -15.74
C ILE A 504 -36.81 1.82 -15.93
N MET A 505 -36.25 2.82 -15.31
CA MET A 505 -34.79 2.99 -15.22
C MET A 505 -34.37 3.01 -13.76
N LEU A 506 -33.51 2.07 -13.36
CA LEU A 506 -32.91 2.04 -12.06
C LEU A 506 -31.65 2.91 -12.08
N VAL A 507 -31.54 3.84 -11.15
CA VAL A 507 -30.37 4.73 -10.97
C VAL A 507 -29.75 4.46 -9.60
N SER A 508 -28.57 3.84 -9.57
CA SER A 508 -27.85 3.54 -8.34
C SER A 508 -26.86 4.66 -7.98
N VAL A 509 -26.81 5.03 -6.72
CA VAL A 509 -25.83 5.99 -6.19
C VAL A 509 -24.61 5.24 -5.67
N LEU A 510 -23.49 5.35 -6.36
CA LEU A 510 -22.24 4.66 -6.05
C LEU A 510 -21.56 5.29 -4.82
N ARG A 511 -20.86 4.49 -3.95
CA ARG A 511 -20.52 3.06 -4.18
C ARG A 511 -21.40 2.09 -3.36
N GLY A 512 -22.01 2.48 -2.25
CA GLY A 512 -22.64 1.58 -1.28
C GLY A 512 -23.77 0.73 -1.88
N SER A 513 -24.59 1.32 -2.72
CA SER A 513 -25.81 0.68 -3.26
C SER A 513 -25.59 -0.39 -4.35
N PHE A 514 -24.35 -0.64 -4.82
CA PHE A 514 -24.09 -1.50 -5.99
C PHE A 514 -24.54 -2.96 -5.79
N VAL A 515 -24.38 -3.51 -4.56
CA VAL A 515 -24.81 -4.90 -4.28
C VAL A 515 -26.32 -4.99 -4.27
N PHE A 516 -27.00 -4.09 -3.56
CA PHE A 516 -28.44 -4.00 -3.52
C PHE A 516 -29.04 -3.82 -4.93
N MET A 517 -28.46 -2.91 -5.73
CA MET A 517 -28.85 -2.69 -7.11
C MET A 517 -28.75 -3.95 -7.96
N ALA A 518 -27.64 -4.69 -7.85
CA ALA A 518 -27.43 -5.92 -8.60
C ALA A 518 -28.46 -7.01 -8.25
N ASP A 519 -28.81 -7.12 -6.97
CA ASP A 519 -29.80 -8.10 -6.52
C ASP A 519 -31.24 -7.68 -6.84
N LEU A 520 -31.54 -6.38 -6.79
CA LEU A 520 -32.84 -5.85 -7.13
C LEU A 520 -33.14 -5.99 -8.63
N CYS A 521 -32.23 -5.55 -9.51
CA CYS A 521 -32.45 -5.55 -10.95
C CYS A 521 -32.67 -6.98 -11.51
N ARG A 522 -32.03 -8.01 -10.92
CA ARG A 522 -32.24 -9.41 -11.32
C ARG A 522 -33.61 -9.99 -10.93
N ARG A 523 -34.39 -9.27 -10.10
CA ARG A 523 -35.73 -9.67 -9.64
C ARG A 523 -36.84 -8.78 -10.21
N ILE A 524 -36.49 -7.82 -11.06
CA ILE A 524 -37.43 -7.01 -11.80
C ILE A 524 -37.84 -7.77 -13.08
N ASP A 525 -39.15 -7.94 -13.27
CA ASP A 525 -39.75 -8.65 -14.41
C ASP A 525 -40.22 -7.67 -15.52
N LEU A 526 -39.89 -6.37 -15.40
CA LEU A 526 -40.24 -5.31 -16.34
C LEU A 526 -39.09 -4.99 -17.28
N PRO A 527 -39.32 -4.39 -18.45
CA PRO A 527 -38.26 -3.77 -19.23
C PRO A 527 -37.53 -2.74 -18.36
N CYS A 528 -36.23 -2.99 -18.09
CA CYS A 528 -35.46 -2.26 -17.10
C CYS A 528 -34.11 -1.87 -17.70
N THR A 529 -33.77 -0.58 -17.61
CA THR A 529 -32.44 -0.06 -17.89
C THR A 529 -31.77 0.35 -16.59
N VAL A 530 -30.41 0.37 -16.57
CA VAL A 530 -29.61 0.65 -15.37
C VAL A 530 -28.59 1.73 -15.68
N ASP A 531 -28.48 2.73 -14.80
CA ASP A 531 -27.40 3.72 -14.84
C ASP A 531 -26.89 4.03 -13.41
N PHE A 532 -25.78 4.72 -13.32
CA PHE A 532 -25.09 4.99 -12.08
C PHE A 532 -24.72 6.46 -11.94
N MET A 533 -24.92 7.00 -10.75
CA MET A 533 -24.40 8.31 -10.34
C MET A 533 -23.37 8.13 -9.21
N ALA A 534 -22.46 9.07 -9.09
CA ALA A 534 -21.57 9.13 -7.94
C ALA A 534 -21.50 10.56 -7.41
N VAL A 535 -21.51 10.69 -6.10
CA VAL A 535 -21.43 11.97 -5.41
C VAL A 535 -20.32 11.94 -4.37
N SER A 536 -19.64 13.07 -4.17
CA SER A 536 -18.72 13.27 -3.05
C SER A 536 -19.22 14.41 -2.17
N SER A 537 -19.12 14.24 -0.86
CA SER A 537 -19.27 15.34 0.12
C SER A 537 -17.88 15.93 0.35
N TYR A 538 -17.70 17.24 0.15
CA TYR A 538 -16.45 17.94 0.41
C TYR A 538 -16.23 18.08 1.93
N GLY A 539 -15.13 17.47 2.43
CA GLY A 539 -14.64 17.60 3.83
C GLY A 539 -14.33 16.25 4.47
N GLY A 540 -13.04 15.94 4.64
CA GLY A 540 -12.55 14.77 5.40
C GLY A 540 -12.67 14.96 6.91
N GLY A 541 -13.88 15.09 7.43
CA GLY A 541 -14.16 15.21 8.87
C GLY A 541 -15.61 14.85 9.17
N THR A 542 -15.90 14.52 10.41
CA THR A 542 -17.22 14.07 10.92
C THR A 542 -18.35 15.12 10.83
N SER A 543 -18.09 16.32 10.28
CA SER A 543 -19.08 17.37 9.97
C SER A 543 -19.04 17.74 8.49
N SER A 544 -20.06 17.36 7.74
CA SER A 544 -20.21 17.71 6.32
C SER A 544 -20.54 19.21 6.17
N SER A 545 -19.80 19.92 5.31
CA SER A 545 -20.08 21.33 4.92
C SER A 545 -21.37 21.51 4.10
N GLY A 546 -22.11 20.45 3.83
CA GLY A 546 -23.39 20.48 3.12
C GLY A 546 -23.33 20.68 1.60
N GLN A 547 -22.16 20.85 1.01
CA GLN A 547 -22.01 20.91 -0.45
C GLN A 547 -21.80 19.51 -1.02
N VAL A 548 -22.73 19.06 -1.87
CA VAL A 548 -22.70 17.80 -2.60
C VAL A 548 -22.22 18.07 -4.02
N GLN A 549 -21.16 17.38 -4.45
CA GLN A 549 -20.64 17.45 -5.82
C GLN A 549 -20.90 16.13 -6.55
N ILE A 550 -21.48 16.20 -7.74
CA ILE A 550 -21.65 15.05 -8.63
C ILE A 550 -20.29 14.78 -9.29
N THR A 551 -19.69 13.62 -9.01
CA THR A 551 -18.40 13.18 -9.58
C THR A 551 -18.59 12.29 -10.81
N LYS A 552 -19.73 11.59 -10.90
CA LYS A 552 -20.19 10.88 -12.09
C LYS A 552 -21.67 11.18 -12.31
N ASP A 553 -22.01 11.70 -13.46
CA ASP A 553 -23.39 11.94 -13.87
C ASP A 553 -23.96 10.76 -14.68
N LEU A 554 -25.27 10.78 -14.90
CA LEU A 554 -25.95 9.79 -15.73
C LEU A 554 -25.36 9.76 -17.15
N SER A 555 -25.29 8.57 -17.70
CA SER A 555 -24.79 8.34 -19.06
C SER A 555 -25.90 8.52 -20.11
N SER A 556 -27.18 8.48 -19.68
CA SER A 556 -28.37 8.53 -20.55
C SER A 556 -29.26 9.70 -20.20
N ASP A 557 -30.01 10.22 -21.22
CA ASP A 557 -31.11 11.16 -20.99
C ASP A 557 -32.29 10.45 -20.29
N ILE A 558 -32.85 11.13 -19.29
CA ILE A 558 -33.94 10.63 -18.45
C ILE A 558 -35.28 11.32 -18.72
N THR A 559 -35.33 12.23 -19.68
CA THR A 559 -36.56 12.97 -20.03
C THR A 559 -37.68 11.99 -20.37
N GLY A 560 -38.83 12.10 -19.70
CA GLY A 560 -40.01 11.26 -19.92
C GLY A 560 -39.89 9.80 -19.45
N LYS A 561 -38.81 9.40 -18.74
CA LYS A 561 -38.61 8.04 -18.20
C LYS A 561 -39.13 7.91 -16.77
N ASN A 562 -39.52 6.71 -16.37
CA ASN A 562 -39.82 6.37 -14.99
C ASN A 562 -38.52 5.97 -14.27
N ILE A 563 -38.11 6.79 -13.32
CA ILE A 563 -36.83 6.63 -12.61
C ILE A 563 -37.07 6.05 -11.20
N ILE A 564 -36.32 5.04 -10.85
CA ILE A 564 -36.23 4.53 -9.47
C ILE A 564 -34.78 4.74 -9.00
N VAL A 565 -34.57 5.65 -8.05
CA VAL A 565 -33.27 5.89 -7.41
C VAL A 565 -33.07 4.81 -6.35
N VAL A 566 -31.97 4.07 -6.47
CA VAL A 566 -31.62 2.94 -5.58
C VAL A 566 -30.46 3.35 -4.68
N GLU A 567 -30.69 3.29 -3.37
CA GLU A 567 -29.73 3.70 -2.34
C GLU A 567 -29.58 2.59 -1.30
N ASP A 568 -28.38 2.44 -0.74
CA ASP A 568 -28.11 1.48 0.33
C ASP A 568 -28.69 1.93 1.67
N ILE A 569 -28.50 3.19 2.03
CA ILE A 569 -28.93 3.74 3.32
C ILE A 569 -29.41 5.20 3.18
N LEU A 570 -30.56 5.48 3.74
CA LEU A 570 -31.06 6.84 3.93
C LEU A 570 -30.82 7.28 5.38
N ASP A 571 -29.77 8.08 5.58
CA ASP A 571 -29.35 8.64 6.88
C ASP A 571 -29.92 10.07 7.05
N SER A 572 -29.11 11.13 6.93
CA SER A 572 -29.53 12.52 7.11
C SER A 572 -30.49 13.06 6.02
N GLY A 573 -30.53 12.45 4.86
CA GLY A 573 -31.32 12.86 3.69
C GLY A 573 -30.71 14.03 2.90
N ASN A 574 -29.59 14.61 3.31
CA ASN A 574 -28.98 15.77 2.64
C ASN A 574 -28.60 15.47 1.19
N THR A 575 -27.88 14.38 0.98
CA THR A 575 -27.39 13.96 -0.35
C THR A 575 -28.55 13.60 -1.28
N LEU A 576 -29.49 12.78 -0.79
CA LEU A 576 -30.64 12.36 -1.59
C LEU A 576 -31.60 13.50 -1.91
N SER A 577 -31.87 14.40 -0.96
CA SER A 577 -32.67 15.60 -1.24
C SER A 577 -32.07 16.50 -2.33
N TYR A 578 -30.75 16.58 -2.41
CA TYR A 578 -30.06 17.31 -3.47
C TYR A 578 -30.16 16.55 -4.82
N LEU A 579 -29.84 15.25 -4.81
CA LEU A 579 -29.89 14.42 -6.03
C LEU A 579 -31.28 14.37 -6.67
N LEU A 580 -32.32 14.16 -5.87
CA LEU A 580 -33.70 14.12 -6.37
C LEU A 580 -34.06 15.43 -7.06
N LYS A 581 -33.71 16.59 -6.51
CA LYS A 581 -33.93 17.89 -7.14
C LYS A 581 -33.19 18.06 -8.47
N VAL A 582 -31.95 17.55 -8.55
CA VAL A 582 -31.16 17.58 -9.81
C VAL A 582 -31.81 16.70 -10.86
N LEU A 583 -32.32 15.53 -10.48
CA LEU A 583 -33.01 14.62 -11.40
C LEU A 583 -34.37 15.17 -11.85
N GLU A 584 -35.16 15.80 -10.95
CA GLU A 584 -36.43 16.45 -11.25
C GLU A 584 -36.30 17.54 -12.34
N GLN A 585 -35.21 18.31 -12.31
CA GLN A 585 -34.93 19.35 -13.30
C GLN A 585 -34.73 18.81 -14.72
N ARG A 586 -34.52 17.50 -14.88
CA ARG A 586 -34.35 16.81 -16.18
C ARG A 586 -35.65 16.24 -16.73
N SER A 587 -36.80 16.63 -16.15
CA SER A 587 -38.15 16.31 -16.66
C SER A 587 -38.42 14.81 -16.84
N PRO A 588 -38.13 13.91 -15.89
CA PRO A 588 -38.55 12.52 -15.95
C PRO A 588 -40.10 12.40 -15.86
N ALA A 589 -40.66 11.28 -16.29
CA ALA A 589 -42.10 11.00 -16.14
C ALA A 589 -42.46 10.77 -14.66
N SER A 590 -41.60 10.08 -13.93
CA SER A 590 -41.74 9.90 -12.49
C SER A 590 -40.35 9.67 -11.85
N ILE A 591 -40.22 10.04 -10.57
CA ILE A 591 -39.06 9.67 -9.74
C ILE A 591 -39.60 9.02 -8.47
N ARG A 592 -39.08 7.81 -8.15
CA ARG A 592 -39.32 7.13 -6.90
C ARG A 592 -38.00 6.76 -6.23
N LEU A 593 -37.98 6.75 -4.90
CA LEU A 593 -36.81 6.35 -4.11
C LEU A 593 -37.03 4.96 -3.54
N CYS A 594 -36.04 4.09 -3.75
CA CYS A 594 -35.91 2.76 -3.18
C CYS A 594 -34.66 2.72 -2.30
N THR A 595 -34.82 2.52 -0.99
CA THR A 595 -33.70 2.42 -0.05
C THR A 595 -33.72 1.06 0.65
N LEU A 596 -32.55 0.45 0.82
CA LEU A 596 -32.46 -0.81 1.56
C LEU A 596 -32.58 -0.57 3.07
N LEU A 597 -31.86 0.44 3.59
CA LEU A 597 -31.90 0.81 5.00
C LEU A 597 -32.42 2.24 5.18
N ASP A 598 -33.29 2.43 6.18
CA ASP A 598 -33.82 3.71 6.59
C ASP A 598 -33.48 3.99 8.06
N LYS A 599 -32.81 5.15 8.33
CA LYS A 599 -32.50 5.69 9.67
C LYS A 599 -33.35 6.93 9.96
N PRO A 600 -34.59 6.80 10.41
CA PRO A 600 -35.46 7.97 10.64
C PRO A 600 -34.96 8.89 11.75
N GLU A 601 -34.26 8.39 12.75
CA GLU A 601 -33.74 9.17 13.89
C GLU A 601 -32.68 10.21 13.50
N ARG A 602 -31.94 9.97 12.41
CA ARG A 602 -30.91 10.90 11.88
C ARG A 602 -31.40 11.83 10.79
N ARG A 603 -32.67 11.77 10.44
CA ARG A 603 -33.26 12.53 9.33
C ARG A 603 -33.23 14.03 9.61
N VAL A 604 -32.44 14.77 8.79
CA VAL A 604 -32.33 16.24 8.83
C VAL A 604 -33.22 16.88 7.77
N LYS A 605 -33.29 16.27 6.58
CA LYS A 605 -34.16 16.73 5.48
C LYS A 605 -35.23 15.69 5.17
N PRO A 606 -36.49 16.10 5.01
CA PRO A 606 -37.56 15.19 4.62
C PRO A 606 -37.27 14.68 3.20
N VAL A 607 -37.30 13.37 3.04
CA VAL A 607 -37.20 12.66 1.77
C VAL A 607 -38.29 11.60 1.78
N GLU A 608 -39.14 11.60 0.75
CA GLU A 608 -40.18 10.58 0.61
C GLU A 608 -39.56 9.28 0.09
N VAL A 609 -39.76 8.20 0.84
CA VAL A 609 -39.31 6.85 0.48
C VAL A 609 -40.50 6.06 -0.05
N HIS A 610 -40.41 5.58 -1.27
CA HIS A 610 -41.50 4.82 -1.93
C HIS A 610 -41.37 3.31 -1.70
N TYR A 611 -40.12 2.83 -1.66
CA TYR A 611 -39.82 1.42 -1.40
C TYR A 611 -38.73 1.35 -0.32
N SER A 612 -39.06 0.82 0.86
CA SER A 612 -38.14 0.73 1.99
C SER A 612 -37.85 -0.72 2.33
N GLY A 613 -36.58 -1.07 2.51
CA GLY A 613 -36.17 -2.39 2.98
C GLY A 613 -36.40 -2.57 4.47
N PHE A 614 -35.51 -2.01 5.28
CA PHE A 614 -35.51 -2.16 6.73
C PHE A 614 -35.33 -0.82 7.43
N THR A 615 -36.08 -0.60 8.50
CA THR A 615 -35.80 0.50 9.43
C THR A 615 -34.79 0.05 10.47
N ILE A 616 -33.73 0.84 10.68
CA ILE A 616 -32.65 0.52 11.62
C ILE A 616 -32.43 1.63 12.64
N PRO A 617 -31.92 1.29 13.86
CA PRO A 617 -31.55 2.26 14.87
C PRO A 617 -30.31 3.08 14.43
N ASP A 618 -29.96 4.13 15.21
CA ASP A 618 -28.72 4.88 15.00
C ASP A 618 -27.49 4.06 15.42
N ALA A 619 -27.09 3.12 14.56
CA ALA A 619 -25.90 2.29 14.71
C ALA A 619 -25.02 2.41 13.46
N PHE A 620 -23.71 2.20 13.61
CA PHE A 620 -22.79 2.14 12.48
C PHE A 620 -22.84 0.74 11.86
N VAL A 621 -23.41 0.67 10.65
CA VAL A 621 -23.65 -0.61 9.95
C VAL A 621 -22.73 -0.77 8.75
N VAL A 622 -22.32 -2.02 8.51
CA VAL A 622 -21.43 -2.43 7.41
C VAL A 622 -21.92 -3.74 6.78
N GLY A 623 -21.45 -4.03 5.60
CA GLY A 623 -21.80 -5.24 4.85
C GLY A 623 -22.83 -5.02 3.76
N TYR A 624 -22.97 -5.96 2.84
CA TYR A 624 -23.87 -5.93 1.69
C TYR A 624 -23.76 -4.64 0.83
N GLY A 625 -22.50 -4.18 0.63
CA GLY A 625 -22.18 -2.93 -0.09
C GLY A 625 -21.79 -1.77 0.80
N LEU A 626 -22.28 -1.70 2.04
CA LEU A 626 -21.93 -0.70 3.04
C LEU A 626 -20.51 -0.90 3.57
N ASP A 627 -19.79 0.20 3.85
CA ASP A 627 -18.40 0.16 4.28
C ASP A 627 -18.08 0.99 5.52
N TYR A 628 -16.90 0.69 6.06
CA TYR A 628 -16.11 1.59 6.89
C TYR A 628 -14.68 1.60 6.35
N ALA A 629 -14.17 2.80 5.99
CA ALA A 629 -12.84 2.99 5.41
C ALA A 629 -12.55 2.05 4.22
N GLU A 630 -13.50 1.92 3.29
CA GLU A 630 -13.49 1.04 2.11
C GLU A 630 -13.47 -0.48 2.43
N HIS A 631 -13.64 -0.88 3.69
CA HIS A 631 -13.70 -2.28 4.12
C HIS A 631 -15.14 -2.74 4.37
N TYR A 632 -15.36 -4.05 4.50
CA TYR A 632 -16.61 -4.74 4.86
C TYR A 632 -17.69 -4.81 3.76
N ARG A 633 -17.57 -4.14 2.61
CA ARG A 633 -18.58 -4.16 1.53
C ARG A 633 -18.93 -5.58 1.05
N ASN A 634 -18.01 -6.51 1.20
CA ASN A 634 -18.10 -7.90 0.75
C ASN A 634 -18.72 -8.86 1.78
N LEU A 635 -19.17 -8.37 2.92
CA LEU A 635 -19.94 -9.21 3.85
C LEU A 635 -21.30 -9.53 3.22
N PRO A 636 -21.78 -10.79 3.26
CA PRO A 636 -23.07 -11.16 2.65
C PRO A 636 -24.27 -10.71 3.48
N TYR A 637 -24.05 -10.27 4.71
CA TYR A 637 -25.03 -9.80 5.67
C TYR A 637 -24.79 -8.34 6.04
N ILE A 638 -25.71 -7.73 6.79
CA ILE A 638 -25.52 -6.40 7.39
C ILE A 638 -25.34 -6.58 8.90
N GLY A 639 -24.25 -6.03 9.44
CA GLY A 639 -23.92 -6.05 10.86
C GLY A 639 -23.57 -4.69 11.42
N ILE A 640 -23.69 -4.54 12.75
CA ILE A 640 -23.23 -3.37 13.50
C ILE A 640 -21.74 -3.50 13.74
N LEU A 641 -20.98 -2.49 13.39
CA LEU A 641 -19.55 -2.41 13.65
C LEU A 641 -19.30 -2.04 15.12
N LYS A 642 -18.32 -2.69 15.77
CA LYS A 642 -17.97 -2.37 17.16
C LYS A 642 -17.43 -0.95 17.30
N PRO A 643 -17.81 -0.22 18.38
CA PRO A 643 -17.34 1.16 18.59
C PRO A 643 -15.82 1.30 18.60
N GLU A 644 -15.09 0.30 19.09
CA GLU A 644 -13.62 0.32 19.15
C GLU A 644 -12.95 0.36 17.75
N VAL A 645 -13.69 0.01 16.71
CA VAL A 645 -13.18 -0.01 15.32
C VAL A 645 -13.26 1.37 14.66
N TYR A 646 -14.26 2.19 15.02
CA TYR A 646 -14.49 3.49 14.39
C TYR A 646 -14.44 4.69 15.35
N GLY A 647 -14.21 4.45 16.63
CA GLY A 647 -14.20 5.46 17.71
C GLY A 647 -12.80 5.78 18.25
N GLY A 648 -11.71 5.41 17.55
CA GLY A 648 -10.33 5.71 17.93
C GLY A 648 -9.81 7.02 17.41
#